data_5b61478f908945d37003edf5218f0437
#
_entry.id   5b61478f908945d37003edf5218f0437
#
_cell.length_a   1.000
_cell.length_b   1.000
_cell.length_c   1.000
_cell.angle_alpha   90.00
_cell.angle_beta   90.00
_cell.angle_gamma   90.00
#
_symmetry.space_group_name_H-M   'P 1'
#
loop_
_entity.id
_entity.type
_entity.pdbx_description
1 polymer ?
#
loop_
_entity_poly.entity_id
_entity_poly.type
_entity_poly.pdbx_seq_one_letter_code
_entity_poly.pdbx_strand_id
1 'polypeptide(L)'
;MNEEKITDLWVDYENGLKYQNSTGLSTKIPQFVRFYEGDQWAAPTKNTKNLPRPVVNIIKMICRNKKSAILSTPVKIVYRAENATVDVEKFNHFAEYIQKELGQEALDKCAVDDGTKKGSYFYHYYWDAEARGKDGVREGALRGEIIDPLSIFFANPRERDEQKQKWILIRSREDVSAVRSKCDGDVETSLICGDEADDKYGTVEQEGDKLCTVLTRYFRRNGEVWCEKATKNTVVNRPFPIAPDVEAASRELEEDAPNNSLPDDPRKEQGPTDTIRAPLYPIVAQSYEPRNNSIYGLGEVEGLIPNQKAINFLLAMSLLNAQEVAWGKYIVLPNALGAQTINNEPGQVLVDYSKTGSGIRKMTEQTIQSQPIQLVDTLTQLTRVVTGSSEVMTGEALGSNMSGAAIAQIQSQAMLPTEELKEAFWQAKEKQGKVLAQFFKLFYYDKEFGYQQQVPLMDEQNEPILTANGTPKEETEWVVDRFTGSDYAYTEFEVVVETTSGTKSSAAGDITVLDVLFSKGAISLKTYLNAYPKDALSNRTEIMKGIEADEEDQLRVLQKQNEQLNTQLEQYAEVIKRQNETVNDISGLIRENSELKVLLARLRAEAEQKILAGNAALQETTRDAADFAREIVTRDSRVIPSDHR
;
A
#
# COMPACT_ATOMS: atom_id res chain seq x y z
N MET A 1 -16.69 -45.81 3.73
CA MET A 1 -16.78 -44.54 4.48
C MET A 1 -16.04 -43.35 3.79
N ASN A 2 -15.05 -43.62 2.95
CA ASN A 2 -14.31 -42.57 2.21
C ASN A 2 -15.03 -42.05 0.94
N GLU A 3 -15.74 -42.92 0.19
CA GLU A 3 -16.40 -42.55 -1.05
C GLU A 3 -17.59 -41.58 -0.85
N GLU A 4 -18.40 -41.74 0.20
CA GLU A 4 -19.51 -40.83 0.49
C GLU A 4 -19.03 -39.39 0.78
N LYS A 5 -17.92 -39.22 1.51
CA LYS A 5 -17.38 -37.90 1.83
C LYS A 5 -16.77 -37.18 0.63
N ILE A 6 -16.13 -37.93 -0.26
CA ILE A 6 -15.62 -37.39 -1.53
C ILE A 6 -16.79 -36.89 -2.36
N THR A 7 -17.85 -37.68 -2.44
CA THR A 7 -19.08 -37.35 -3.17
C THR A 7 -19.67 -36.03 -2.66
N ASP A 8 -19.78 -35.84 -1.34
CA ASP A 8 -20.34 -34.62 -0.75
C ASP A 8 -19.50 -33.39 -1.09
N LEU A 9 -18.16 -33.49 -1.04
CA LEU A 9 -17.26 -32.39 -1.35
C LEU A 9 -17.34 -31.98 -2.83
N TRP A 10 -17.43 -32.96 -3.72
CA TRP A 10 -17.60 -32.71 -5.14
C TRP A 10 -18.99 -32.18 -5.48
N VAL A 11 -20.03 -32.60 -4.75
CA VAL A 11 -21.39 -32.02 -4.87
C VAL A 11 -21.39 -30.55 -4.46
N ASP A 12 -20.70 -30.20 -3.36
CA ASP A 12 -20.54 -28.81 -2.92
C ASP A 12 -19.81 -27.97 -4.00
N TYR A 13 -18.75 -28.51 -4.59
CA TYR A 13 -18.03 -27.89 -5.70
C TYR A 13 -18.92 -27.69 -6.94
N GLU A 14 -19.65 -28.71 -7.37
CA GLU A 14 -20.58 -28.61 -8.51
C GLU A 14 -21.69 -27.58 -8.27
N ASN A 15 -22.19 -27.50 -7.04
CA ASN A 15 -23.18 -26.49 -6.68
C ASN A 15 -22.59 -25.07 -6.75
N GLY A 16 -21.34 -24.90 -6.32
CA GLY A 16 -20.59 -23.68 -6.50
C GLY A 16 -20.42 -23.28 -7.96
N LEU A 17 -20.05 -24.23 -8.82
CA LEU A 17 -19.97 -24.01 -10.28
C LEU A 17 -21.32 -23.63 -10.88
N LYS A 18 -22.42 -24.32 -10.49
CA LYS A 18 -23.78 -23.97 -10.93
C LYS A 18 -24.14 -22.53 -10.55
N TYR A 19 -23.77 -22.10 -9.34
CA TYR A 19 -23.98 -20.71 -8.91
C TYR A 19 -23.20 -19.73 -9.79
N GLN A 20 -21.89 -19.94 -10.01
CA GLN A 20 -21.06 -19.08 -10.85
C GLN A 20 -21.58 -19.02 -12.30
N ASN A 21 -22.06 -20.14 -12.84
CA ASN A 21 -22.66 -20.20 -14.16
C ASN A 21 -24.01 -19.47 -14.22
N SER A 22 -24.87 -19.67 -13.23
CA SER A 22 -26.21 -19.03 -13.18
C SER A 22 -26.13 -17.50 -13.01
N THR A 23 -25.12 -17.00 -12.30
CA THR A 23 -24.86 -15.58 -12.14
C THR A 23 -24.06 -14.97 -13.30
N GLY A 24 -23.55 -15.82 -14.20
CA GLY A 24 -22.73 -15.42 -15.33
C GLY A 24 -21.29 -15.04 -14.97
N LEU A 25 -20.85 -15.25 -13.72
CA LEU A 25 -19.48 -14.94 -13.30
C LEU A 25 -18.44 -15.69 -14.12
N SER A 26 -18.70 -16.98 -14.39
CA SER A 26 -17.81 -17.85 -15.18
C SER A 26 -17.54 -17.37 -16.61
N THR A 27 -18.43 -16.55 -17.18
CA THR A 27 -18.27 -15.98 -18.53
C THR A 27 -17.83 -14.53 -18.49
N LYS A 28 -18.30 -13.75 -17.51
CA LYS A 28 -18.02 -12.32 -17.39
C LYS A 28 -16.58 -12.06 -16.93
N ILE A 29 -16.11 -12.76 -15.90
CA ILE A 29 -14.76 -12.52 -15.35
C ILE A 29 -13.66 -12.75 -16.40
N PRO A 30 -13.64 -13.85 -17.18
CA PRO A 30 -12.69 -14.00 -18.28
C PRO A 30 -12.82 -12.89 -19.34
N GLN A 31 -14.04 -12.44 -19.64
CA GLN A 31 -14.25 -11.31 -20.54
C GLN A 31 -13.63 -10.03 -19.98
N PHE A 32 -13.75 -9.76 -18.68
CA PHE A 32 -13.14 -8.57 -18.04
C PHE A 32 -11.62 -8.57 -18.17
N VAL A 33 -11.00 -9.71 -17.91
CA VAL A 33 -9.55 -9.89 -18.06
C VAL A 33 -9.11 -9.65 -19.50
N ARG A 34 -9.77 -10.26 -20.47
CA ARG A 34 -9.49 -10.06 -21.91
C ARG A 34 -9.58 -8.59 -22.30
N PHE A 35 -10.64 -7.88 -21.87
CA PHE A 35 -10.82 -6.47 -22.17
C PHE A 35 -9.73 -5.59 -21.56
N TYR A 36 -9.32 -5.89 -20.33
CA TYR A 36 -8.20 -5.22 -19.67
C TYR A 36 -6.88 -5.46 -20.41
N GLU A 37 -6.62 -6.67 -20.88
CA GLU A 37 -5.41 -7.04 -21.60
C GLU A 37 -5.35 -6.47 -23.02
N GLY A 38 -6.49 -6.06 -23.57
CA GLY A 38 -6.59 -5.45 -24.89
C GLY A 38 -7.20 -6.35 -25.96
N ASP A 39 -7.56 -7.60 -25.63
CA ASP A 39 -8.33 -8.46 -26.51
C ASP A 39 -9.81 -8.09 -26.46
N GLN A 40 -10.16 -6.99 -27.15
CA GLN A 40 -11.45 -6.33 -27.06
C GLN A 40 -12.35 -6.59 -28.27
N TRP A 41 -11.82 -7.23 -29.31
CA TRP A 41 -12.55 -7.50 -30.52
C TRP A 41 -13.07 -8.93 -30.57
N ALA A 42 -14.30 -9.09 -31.06
CA ALA A 42 -14.81 -10.41 -31.39
C ALA A 42 -14.11 -10.97 -32.65
N ALA A 43 -14.15 -12.29 -32.82
CA ALA A 43 -13.62 -12.92 -34.00
C ALA A 43 -14.22 -12.33 -35.31
N PRO A 44 -13.45 -12.23 -36.42
CA PRO A 44 -13.95 -11.66 -37.64
C PRO A 44 -15.07 -12.52 -38.23
N THR A 45 -16.17 -11.84 -38.59
CA THR A 45 -17.24 -12.42 -39.39
C THR A 45 -17.05 -12.10 -40.86
N LYS A 46 -17.84 -12.71 -41.77
CA LYS A 46 -17.81 -12.39 -43.20
C LYS A 46 -18.00 -10.87 -43.46
N ASN A 47 -18.84 -10.21 -42.65
CA ASN A 47 -19.17 -8.79 -42.82
C ASN A 47 -18.14 -7.84 -42.16
N THR A 48 -17.34 -8.32 -41.20
CA THR A 48 -16.37 -7.52 -40.46
C THR A 48 -14.92 -7.87 -40.75
N LYS A 49 -14.67 -8.70 -41.79
CA LYS A 49 -13.32 -9.17 -42.15
C LYS A 49 -12.37 -8.01 -42.48
N ASN A 50 -12.86 -7.00 -43.17
CA ASN A 50 -12.07 -5.85 -43.63
C ASN A 50 -12.13 -4.64 -42.67
N LEU A 51 -12.84 -4.78 -41.55
CA LEU A 51 -12.92 -3.68 -40.56
C LEU A 51 -11.59 -3.59 -39.80
N PRO A 52 -10.96 -2.39 -39.76
CA PRO A 52 -9.83 -2.14 -38.89
C PRO A 52 -10.20 -2.43 -37.43
N ARG A 53 -9.23 -2.85 -36.60
CA ARG A 53 -9.47 -3.24 -35.22
C ARG A 53 -8.57 -2.46 -34.27
N PRO A 54 -8.69 -1.12 -34.23
CA PRO A 54 -7.93 -0.32 -33.31
C PRO A 54 -8.38 -0.61 -31.88
N VAL A 55 -7.44 -0.55 -30.93
CA VAL A 55 -7.72 -0.65 -29.52
C VAL A 55 -7.06 0.51 -28.80
N VAL A 56 -7.87 1.43 -28.29
CA VAL A 56 -7.43 2.45 -27.34
C VAL A 56 -7.92 2.06 -25.97
N ASN A 57 -7.07 1.40 -25.19
CA ASN A 57 -7.46 0.74 -23.94
C ASN A 57 -7.63 1.72 -22.78
N ILE A 58 -8.79 2.39 -22.72
CA ILE A 58 -9.17 3.32 -21.66
C ILE A 58 -9.42 2.57 -20.35
N ILE A 59 -9.96 1.34 -20.42
CA ILE A 59 -10.19 0.47 -19.26
C ILE A 59 -8.90 0.28 -18.48
N LYS A 60 -7.81 -0.10 -19.15
CA LYS A 60 -6.51 -0.32 -18.51
C LYS A 60 -5.97 0.94 -17.83
N MET A 61 -6.16 2.09 -18.45
CA MET A 61 -5.76 3.38 -17.88
C MET A 61 -6.53 3.68 -16.60
N ILE A 62 -7.86 3.57 -16.63
CA ILE A 62 -8.73 3.83 -15.48
C ILE A 62 -8.39 2.87 -14.33
N CYS A 63 -8.31 1.57 -14.59
CA CYS A 63 -7.97 0.57 -13.56
C CYS A 63 -6.60 0.85 -12.92
N ARG A 64 -5.59 1.25 -13.70
CA ARG A 64 -4.27 1.62 -13.17
C ARG A 64 -4.33 2.85 -12.27
N ASN A 65 -5.10 3.87 -12.67
CA ASN A 65 -5.27 5.08 -11.86
C ASN A 65 -5.98 4.76 -10.54
N LYS A 66 -7.07 3.98 -10.58
CA LYS A 66 -7.79 3.54 -9.38
C LYS A 66 -6.90 2.70 -8.45
N LYS A 67 -6.18 1.71 -9.01
CA LYS A 67 -5.21 0.91 -8.26
C LYS A 67 -4.15 1.79 -7.58
N SER A 68 -3.56 2.73 -8.32
CA SER A 68 -2.56 3.66 -7.78
C SER A 68 -3.15 4.54 -6.68
N ALA A 69 -4.38 5.00 -6.83
CA ALA A 69 -5.06 5.82 -5.84
C ALA A 69 -5.38 5.04 -4.55
N ILE A 70 -5.83 3.79 -4.64
CA ILE A 70 -6.08 2.93 -3.47
C ILE A 70 -4.77 2.65 -2.71
N LEU A 71 -3.71 2.31 -3.43
CA LEU A 71 -2.41 1.96 -2.85
C LEU A 71 -1.51 3.17 -2.54
N SER A 72 -1.99 4.40 -2.81
CA SER A 72 -1.19 5.62 -2.59
C SER A 72 -0.94 5.91 -1.12
N THR A 73 -1.85 5.48 -0.24
CA THR A 73 -1.75 5.66 1.20
C THR A 73 -1.21 4.38 1.82
N PRO A 74 0.03 4.36 2.32
CA PRO A 74 0.54 3.19 3.02
C PRO A 74 -0.23 3.01 4.32
N VAL A 75 -0.64 1.78 4.57
CA VAL A 75 -1.41 1.40 5.76
C VAL A 75 -0.62 0.40 6.59
N LYS A 76 -0.64 0.60 7.90
CA LYS A 76 -0.04 -0.29 8.88
C LYS A 76 -1.15 -0.91 9.73
N ILE A 77 -1.08 -2.23 9.93
CA ILE A 77 -1.94 -2.93 10.87
C ILE A 77 -1.32 -2.78 12.26
N VAL A 78 -2.06 -2.22 13.20
CA VAL A 78 -1.65 -2.04 14.59
C VAL A 78 -2.58 -2.83 15.49
N TYR A 79 -2.00 -3.61 16.37
CA TYR A 79 -2.72 -4.37 17.37
C TYR A 79 -2.73 -3.61 18.68
N ARG A 80 -3.90 -3.54 19.30
CA ARG A 80 -4.11 -2.94 20.63
C ARG A 80 -4.74 -3.98 21.55
N ALA A 81 -4.33 -4.02 22.79
CA ALA A 81 -4.93 -4.88 23.79
C ALA A 81 -5.30 -4.05 25.01
N GLU A 82 -6.44 -4.36 25.63
CA GLU A 82 -6.86 -3.70 26.86
C GLU A 82 -6.08 -4.20 28.09
N ASN A 83 -5.46 -5.40 27.98
CA ASN A 83 -4.71 -6.01 29.08
C ASN A 83 -3.30 -5.41 29.18
N ALA A 84 -3.04 -4.68 30.27
CA ALA A 84 -1.75 -4.05 30.58
C ALA A 84 -0.59 -5.04 30.86
N THR A 85 -0.85 -6.34 30.93
CA THR A 85 0.15 -7.37 31.30
C THR A 85 0.92 -7.94 30.12
N VAL A 86 0.52 -7.58 28.89
CA VAL A 86 1.07 -8.16 27.65
C VAL A 86 1.84 -7.11 26.88
N ASP A 87 3.03 -7.46 26.40
CA ASP A 87 3.85 -6.59 25.57
C ASP A 87 3.28 -6.49 24.14
N VAL A 88 2.43 -5.49 23.95
CA VAL A 88 1.76 -5.23 22.66
C VAL A 88 2.73 -4.65 21.63
N GLU A 89 3.76 -3.90 22.05
CA GLU A 89 4.76 -3.34 21.15
C GLU A 89 5.57 -4.46 20.49
N LYS A 90 6.01 -5.44 21.27
CA LYS A 90 6.68 -6.63 20.75
C LYS A 90 5.83 -7.37 19.74
N PHE A 91 4.53 -7.55 20.02
CA PHE A 91 3.59 -8.17 19.08
C PHE A 91 3.50 -7.39 17.77
N ASN A 92 3.43 -6.06 17.82
CA ASN A 92 3.38 -5.20 16.64
C ASN A 92 4.68 -5.27 15.82
N HIS A 93 5.84 -5.27 16.46
CA HIS A 93 7.13 -5.43 15.78
C HIS A 93 7.25 -6.79 15.10
N PHE A 94 6.81 -7.85 15.78
CA PHE A 94 6.76 -9.19 15.21
C PHE A 94 5.81 -9.26 14.01
N ALA A 95 4.61 -8.70 14.14
CA ALA A 95 3.64 -8.64 13.05
C ALA A 95 4.20 -7.91 11.82
N GLU A 96 4.91 -6.81 12.02
CA GLU A 96 5.56 -6.08 10.93
C GLU A 96 6.68 -6.92 10.28
N TYR A 97 7.48 -7.62 11.08
CA TYR A 97 8.52 -8.52 10.59
C TYR A 97 7.93 -9.63 9.71
N ILE A 98 6.89 -10.32 10.19
CA ILE A 98 6.24 -11.39 9.42
C ILE A 98 5.54 -10.86 8.16
N GLN A 99 4.89 -9.70 8.21
CA GLN A 99 4.28 -9.10 7.01
C GLN A 99 5.33 -8.78 5.93
N LYS A 100 6.52 -8.37 6.30
CA LYS A 100 7.66 -8.18 5.37
C LYS A 100 8.16 -9.51 4.81
N GLU A 101 8.31 -10.54 5.65
CA GLU A 101 8.72 -11.88 5.23
C GLU A 101 7.71 -12.51 4.27
N LEU A 102 6.42 -12.33 4.54
CA LEU A 102 5.30 -12.77 3.72
C LEU A 102 5.24 -12.06 2.35
N GLY A 103 5.90 -10.91 2.23
CA GLY A 103 5.77 -10.06 1.03
C GLY A 103 4.38 -9.45 0.89
N GLN A 104 3.75 -9.08 2.01
CA GLN A 104 2.36 -8.64 2.06
C GLN A 104 2.05 -7.49 1.10
N GLU A 105 2.98 -6.57 0.90
CA GLU A 105 2.81 -5.46 -0.05
C GLU A 105 2.60 -5.94 -1.51
N ALA A 106 3.27 -7.02 -1.90
CA ALA A 106 3.09 -7.62 -3.22
C ALA A 106 1.73 -8.29 -3.35
N LEU A 107 1.28 -9.00 -2.30
CA LEU A 107 -0.06 -9.59 -2.24
C LEU A 107 -1.15 -8.52 -2.33
N ASP A 108 -0.99 -7.38 -1.64
CA ASP A 108 -1.91 -6.26 -1.70
C ASP A 108 -2.03 -5.66 -3.11
N LYS A 109 -0.89 -5.51 -3.79
CA LYS A 109 -0.87 -5.03 -5.18
C LYS A 109 -1.60 -5.99 -6.11
N CYS A 110 -1.48 -7.30 -5.90
CA CYS A 110 -2.20 -8.32 -6.65
C CYS A 110 -3.71 -8.31 -6.30
N ALA A 111 -4.05 -8.22 -5.02
CA ALA A 111 -5.43 -8.18 -4.54
C ALA A 111 -6.21 -7.00 -5.13
N VAL A 112 -5.67 -5.78 -5.02
CA VAL A 112 -6.31 -4.59 -5.60
C VAL A 112 -6.39 -4.68 -7.12
N ASP A 113 -5.41 -5.27 -7.78
CA ASP A 113 -5.41 -5.50 -9.22
C ASP A 113 -6.55 -6.45 -9.63
N ASP A 114 -6.74 -7.53 -8.90
CA ASP A 114 -7.87 -8.47 -9.10
C ASP A 114 -9.21 -7.82 -8.76
N GLY A 115 -9.30 -7.05 -7.68
CA GLY A 115 -10.48 -6.28 -7.32
C GLY A 115 -10.94 -5.36 -8.43
N THR A 116 -10.05 -4.55 -8.98
CA THR A 116 -10.38 -3.62 -10.08
C THR A 116 -10.86 -4.34 -11.33
N LYS A 117 -10.29 -5.50 -11.65
CA LYS A 117 -10.62 -6.27 -12.86
C LYS A 117 -11.82 -7.20 -12.66
N LYS A 118 -11.79 -8.01 -11.59
CA LYS A 118 -12.68 -9.14 -11.36
C LYS A 118 -13.79 -8.83 -10.35
N GLY A 119 -13.69 -7.71 -9.63
CA GLY A 119 -14.69 -7.23 -8.69
C GLY A 119 -14.53 -7.73 -7.26
N SER A 120 -13.68 -8.71 -7.01
CA SER A 120 -13.39 -9.25 -5.69
C SER A 120 -11.98 -9.74 -5.61
N TYR A 121 -11.46 -9.79 -4.40
CA TYR A 121 -10.18 -10.39 -4.10
C TYR A 121 -10.27 -11.18 -2.80
N PHE A 122 -9.52 -12.27 -2.76
CA PHE A 122 -9.54 -13.24 -1.67
C PHE A 122 -8.12 -13.55 -1.27
N TYR A 123 -7.75 -13.14 -0.03
CA TYR A 123 -6.49 -13.58 0.56
C TYR A 123 -6.70 -14.95 1.19
N HIS A 124 -5.72 -15.82 1.05
CA HIS A 124 -5.63 -17.09 1.72
C HIS A 124 -4.29 -17.20 2.42
N TYR A 125 -4.32 -17.52 3.70
CA TYR A 125 -3.14 -17.71 4.54
C TYR A 125 -3.08 -19.15 5.00
N TYR A 126 -1.90 -19.73 4.93
CA TYR A 126 -1.70 -21.11 5.39
C TYR A 126 -0.30 -21.30 5.96
N TRP A 127 -0.17 -22.29 6.83
CA TRP A 127 1.09 -22.67 7.40
C TRP A 127 1.78 -23.70 6.51
N ASP A 128 3.01 -23.40 6.09
CA ASP A 128 3.87 -24.31 5.34
C ASP A 128 4.85 -24.95 6.32
N ALA A 129 4.54 -26.14 6.81
CA ALA A 129 5.38 -26.85 7.77
C ALA A 129 6.72 -27.34 7.20
N GLU A 130 6.84 -27.43 5.87
CA GLU A 130 8.08 -27.86 5.19
C GLU A 130 9.06 -26.70 4.95
N ALA A 131 8.64 -25.46 5.21
CA ALA A 131 9.50 -24.31 5.02
C ALA A 131 10.73 -24.40 5.92
N ARG A 132 11.90 -24.14 5.32
CA ARG A 132 13.18 -24.20 6.04
C ARG A 132 13.69 -22.80 6.33
N GLY A 133 14.20 -22.61 7.54
CA GLY A 133 14.90 -21.41 7.94
C GLY A 133 16.25 -21.23 7.22
N LYS A 134 16.93 -20.15 7.51
CA LYS A 134 18.25 -19.83 6.94
C LYS A 134 19.30 -20.92 7.20
N ASP A 135 19.15 -21.65 8.30
CA ASP A 135 20.05 -22.72 8.73
C ASP A 135 19.68 -24.08 8.10
N GLY A 136 18.67 -24.13 7.23
CA GLY A 136 18.20 -25.34 6.59
C GLY A 136 17.35 -26.25 7.48
N VAL A 137 17.10 -25.86 8.73
CA VAL A 137 16.20 -26.54 9.67
C VAL A 137 14.76 -26.26 9.28
N ARG A 138 13.87 -27.24 9.48
CA ARG A 138 12.41 -27.05 9.29
C ARG A 138 11.88 -26.19 10.43
N GLU A 139 11.51 -24.95 10.10
CA GLU A 139 10.92 -24.01 11.07
C GLU A 139 9.44 -23.78 10.80
N GLY A 140 8.97 -24.16 9.62
CA GLY A 140 7.68 -23.73 9.12
C GLY A 140 7.64 -22.23 8.80
N ALA A 141 6.73 -21.83 7.94
CA ALA A 141 6.52 -20.42 7.63
C ALA A 141 5.06 -20.14 7.26
N LEU A 142 4.59 -18.96 7.64
CA LEU A 142 3.31 -18.47 7.17
C LEU A 142 3.44 -18.09 5.69
N ARG A 143 2.51 -18.57 4.87
CA ARG A 143 2.40 -18.25 3.45
C ARG A 143 1.08 -17.56 3.18
N GLY A 144 1.07 -16.74 2.13
CA GLY A 144 -0.14 -16.08 1.67
C GLY A 144 -0.21 -16.09 0.15
N GLU A 145 -1.43 -16.19 -0.35
CA GLU A 145 -1.72 -16.15 -1.77
C GLU A 145 -3.03 -15.40 -2.04
N ILE A 146 -3.20 -14.96 -3.27
CA ILE A 146 -4.46 -14.37 -3.75
C ILE A 146 -5.17 -15.41 -4.58
N ILE A 147 -6.40 -15.76 -4.17
CA ILE A 147 -7.21 -16.75 -4.86
C ILE A 147 -8.05 -16.06 -5.93
N ASP A 148 -8.07 -16.67 -7.12
CA ASP A 148 -8.95 -16.23 -8.19
C ASP A 148 -10.44 -16.39 -7.81
N PRO A 149 -11.31 -15.40 -8.07
CA PRO A 149 -12.73 -15.47 -7.76
C PRO A 149 -13.46 -16.67 -8.38
N LEU A 150 -12.96 -17.24 -9.49
CA LEU A 150 -13.52 -18.45 -10.10
C LEU A 150 -13.01 -19.74 -9.44
N SER A 151 -12.02 -19.65 -8.58
CA SER A 151 -11.42 -20.80 -7.88
C SER A 151 -11.84 -20.92 -6.42
N ILE A 152 -12.67 -20.01 -5.91
CA ILE A 152 -13.20 -20.05 -4.54
C ILE A 152 -14.73 -20.18 -4.56
N PHE A 153 -15.27 -20.98 -3.65
CA PHE A 153 -16.69 -21.29 -3.55
C PHE A 153 -17.15 -21.20 -2.10
N PHE A 154 -18.36 -20.72 -1.90
CA PHE A 154 -18.95 -20.46 -0.58
C PHE A 154 -20.22 -21.25 -0.39
N ALA A 155 -20.47 -21.71 0.83
CA ALA A 155 -21.70 -22.44 1.20
C ALA A 155 -22.95 -21.60 0.93
N ASN A 156 -22.88 -20.31 1.25
CA ASN A 156 -23.93 -19.34 0.97
C ASN A 156 -23.34 -18.08 0.30
N PRO A 157 -23.27 -18.04 -1.03
CA PRO A 157 -22.72 -16.87 -1.72
C PRO A 157 -23.48 -15.56 -1.51
N ARG A 158 -24.66 -15.58 -0.86
CA ARG A 158 -25.42 -14.37 -0.51
C ARG A 158 -24.97 -13.73 0.80
N GLU A 159 -24.34 -14.49 1.67
CA GLU A 159 -23.71 -13.97 2.90
C GLU A 159 -22.36 -13.36 2.54
N ARG A 160 -22.19 -12.07 2.90
CA ARG A 160 -20.98 -11.31 2.57
C ARG A 160 -19.82 -11.56 3.53
N ASP A 161 -20.15 -12.01 4.74
CA ASP A 161 -19.15 -12.30 5.77
C ASP A 161 -18.63 -13.72 5.58
N GLU A 162 -17.36 -13.83 5.20
CA GLU A 162 -16.68 -15.11 5.04
C GLU A 162 -16.64 -15.91 6.34
N GLN A 163 -16.63 -15.22 7.48
CA GLN A 163 -16.58 -15.88 8.78
C GLN A 163 -17.91 -16.52 9.20
N LYS A 164 -19.03 -16.15 8.55
CA LYS A 164 -20.35 -16.77 8.79
C LYS A 164 -20.66 -17.93 7.84
N GLN A 165 -19.77 -18.27 6.97
CA GLN A 165 -19.95 -19.39 6.05
C GLN A 165 -19.91 -20.72 6.81
N LYS A 166 -20.73 -21.70 6.34
CA LYS A 166 -20.69 -23.07 6.84
C LYS A 166 -19.42 -23.79 6.40
N TRP A 167 -19.01 -23.56 5.17
CA TRP A 167 -17.77 -24.01 4.58
C TRP A 167 -17.32 -23.06 3.48
N ILE A 168 -16.01 -23.08 3.20
CA ILE A 168 -15.38 -22.39 2.08
C ILE A 168 -14.52 -23.42 1.35
N LEU A 169 -14.62 -23.45 0.02
CA LEU A 169 -13.92 -24.43 -0.80
C LEU A 169 -13.03 -23.69 -1.80
N ILE A 170 -11.79 -24.13 -1.90
CA ILE A 170 -10.79 -23.60 -2.82
C ILE A 170 -10.42 -24.70 -3.81
N ARG A 171 -10.38 -24.35 -5.10
CA ARG A 171 -9.90 -25.22 -6.16
C ARG A 171 -8.50 -24.80 -6.57
N SER A 172 -7.53 -25.70 -6.49
CA SER A 172 -6.17 -25.52 -6.99
C SER A 172 -5.83 -26.53 -8.10
N ARG A 173 -4.83 -26.19 -8.92
CA ARG A 173 -4.22 -27.12 -9.88
C ARG A 173 -2.81 -27.42 -9.40
N GLU A 174 -2.57 -28.66 -9.04
CA GLU A 174 -1.30 -29.08 -8.44
C GLU A 174 -0.69 -30.25 -9.21
N ASP A 175 0.63 -30.35 -9.17
CA ASP A 175 1.34 -31.48 -9.77
C ASP A 175 0.99 -32.78 -9.03
N VAL A 176 0.67 -33.82 -9.79
CA VAL A 176 0.29 -35.13 -9.24
C VAL A 176 1.38 -35.69 -8.32
N SER A 177 2.67 -35.47 -8.65
CA SER A 177 3.78 -35.96 -7.85
C SER A 177 3.87 -35.22 -6.51
N ALA A 178 3.64 -33.90 -6.53
CA ALA A 178 3.62 -33.06 -5.32
C ALA A 178 2.45 -33.43 -4.41
N VAL A 179 1.26 -33.68 -4.97
CA VAL A 179 0.09 -34.12 -4.19
C VAL A 179 0.31 -35.50 -3.56
N ARG A 180 0.91 -36.43 -4.33
CA ARG A 180 1.24 -37.78 -3.81
C ARG A 180 2.24 -37.77 -2.67
N SER A 181 3.18 -36.82 -2.65
CA SER A 181 4.17 -36.68 -1.57
C SER A 181 3.59 -36.09 -0.28
N LYS A 182 2.46 -35.35 -0.40
CA LYS A 182 1.81 -34.65 0.72
C LYS A 182 0.54 -35.32 1.22
N CYS A 183 0.16 -36.47 0.64
CA CYS A 183 -1.04 -37.19 1.09
C CYS A 183 -0.80 -37.94 2.38
N ASP A 184 -1.88 -38.19 3.14
CA ASP A 184 -1.83 -39.01 4.33
C ASP A 184 -1.33 -40.42 4.02
N GLY A 185 -0.53 -41.03 4.92
CA GLY A 185 0.15 -42.29 4.68
C GLY A 185 -0.76 -43.50 4.35
N ASP A 186 -2.04 -43.42 4.70
CA ASP A 186 -3.05 -44.46 4.41
C ASP A 186 -3.75 -44.29 3.06
N VAL A 187 -3.42 -43.22 2.32
CA VAL A 187 -4.08 -42.91 1.05
C VAL A 187 -3.46 -43.71 -0.08
N GLU A 188 -4.30 -44.35 -0.90
CA GLU A 188 -3.84 -45.05 -2.09
C GLU A 188 -3.41 -44.06 -3.17
N THR A 189 -2.11 -43.79 -3.25
CA THR A 189 -1.51 -42.80 -4.14
C THR A 189 -1.76 -43.06 -5.62
N SER A 190 -2.08 -44.32 -6.00
CA SER A 190 -2.43 -44.71 -7.35
C SER A 190 -3.73 -44.04 -7.85
N LEU A 191 -4.65 -43.69 -6.96
CA LEU A 191 -5.90 -43.01 -7.26
C LEU A 191 -5.74 -41.52 -7.55
N ILE A 192 -4.60 -40.92 -7.19
CA ILE A 192 -4.29 -39.55 -7.55
C ILE A 192 -3.78 -39.50 -8.98
N CYS A 193 -4.65 -39.14 -9.89
CA CYS A 193 -4.36 -39.08 -11.34
C CYS A 193 -4.58 -37.65 -11.87
N GLY A 194 -3.88 -37.34 -12.94
CA GLY A 194 -4.13 -36.11 -13.69
C GLY A 194 -5.54 -36.08 -14.29
N ASP A 195 -6.11 -34.88 -14.35
CA ASP A 195 -7.41 -34.58 -14.92
C ASP A 195 -7.35 -33.35 -15.84
N GLU A 196 -8.37 -33.16 -16.66
CA GLU A 196 -8.49 -32.00 -17.55
C GLU A 196 -8.83 -30.73 -16.72
N ALA A 197 -8.19 -29.61 -17.06
CA ALA A 197 -8.48 -28.33 -16.45
C ALA A 197 -9.86 -27.82 -16.87
N ASP A 198 -10.67 -27.40 -15.90
CA ASP A 198 -11.83 -26.53 -16.15
C ASP A 198 -11.34 -25.07 -16.21
N ASP A 199 -10.55 -24.76 -17.24
CA ASP A 199 -9.97 -23.44 -17.40
C ASP A 199 -10.93 -22.51 -18.16
N LYS A 200 -11.39 -21.49 -17.46
CA LYS A 200 -12.28 -20.45 -18.01
C LYS A 200 -11.53 -19.34 -18.75
N TYR A 201 -10.21 -19.23 -18.56
CA TYR A 201 -9.37 -18.21 -19.20
C TYR A 201 -8.75 -18.68 -20.51
N GLY A 202 -8.85 -19.97 -20.83
CA GLY A 202 -8.29 -20.56 -22.05
C GLY A 202 -6.76 -20.72 -21.98
N THR A 203 -6.22 -20.87 -20.78
CA THR A 203 -4.80 -21.17 -20.58
C THR A 203 -4.56 -22.63 -20.96
N VAL A 204 -3.59 -22.88 -21.81
CA VAL A 204 -3.23 -24.23 -22.20
C VAL A 204 -2.18 -24.78 -21.24
N GLU A 205 -2.47 -25.92 -20.59
CA GLU A 205 -1.46 -26.64 -19.81
C GLU A 205 -0.39 -27.20 -20.75
N GLN A 206 0.86 -27.24 -20.30
CA GLN A 206 1.94 -27.78 -21.12
C GLN A 206 1.74 -29.28 -21.37
N GLU A 207 2.00 -29.72 -22.60
CA GLU A 207 1.88 -31.10 -22.99
C GLU A 207 2.92 -31.94 -22.23
N GLY A 208 2.46 -32.78 -21.29
CA GLY A 208 3.33 -33.60 -20.43
C GLY A 208 3.16 -33.33 -18.94
N ASP A 209 2.59 -32.21 -18.54
CA ASP A 209 2.29 -31.91 -17.12
C ASP A 209 1.12 -32.78 -16.66
N LYS A 210 1.38 -33.59 -15.62
CA LYS A 210 0.33 -34.35 -14.95
C LYS A 210 -0.22 -33.55 -13.79
N LEU A 211 -1.07 -32.58 -14.11
CA LEU A 211 -1.74 -31.77 -13.10
C LEU A 211 -3.06 -32.41 -12.68
N CYS A 212 -3.44 -32.27 -11.43
CA CYS A 212 -4.73 -32.68 -10.92
C CYS A 212 -5.44 -31.53 -10.21
N THR A 213 -6.76 -31.57 -10.23
CA THR A 213 -7.60 -30.66 -9.47
C THR A 213 -7.64 -31.11 -8.02
N VAL A 214 -7.19 -30.24 -7.12
CA VAL A 214 -7.27 -30.44 -5.67
C VAL A 214 -8.31 -29.47 -5.12
N LEU A 215 -9.25 -30.00 -4.35
CA LEU A 215 -10.26 -29.25 -3.63
C LEU A 215 -9.86 -29.17 -2.17
N THR A 216 -9.65 -27.98 -1.66
CA THR A 216 -9.38 -27.72 -0.24
C THR A 216 -10.62 -27.12 0.38
N ARG A 217 -11.24 -27.81 1.35
CA ARG A 217 -12.44 -27.36 2.04
C ARG A 217 -12.09 -26.99 3.49
N TYR A 218 -12.43 -25.74 3.85
CA TYR A 218 -12.44 -25.27 5.22
C TYR A 218 -13.85 -25.30 5.78
N PHE A 219 -14.04 -25.85 6.97
CA PHE A 219 -15.34 -25.90 7.64
C PHE A 219 -15.19 -25.82 9.14
N ARG A 220 -16.27 -25.46 9.86
CA ARG A 220 -16.26 -25.38 11.32
C ARG A 220 -16.79 -26.64 11.96
N ARG A 221 -16.05 -27.09 12.98
CA ARG A 221 -16.47 -28.18 13.86
C ARG A 221 -16.13 -27.80 15.32
N ASN A 222 -17.13 -27.81 16.20
CA ASN A 222 -16.98 -27.47 17.63
C ASN A 222 -16.34 -26.07 17.88
N GLY A 223 -16.62 -25.10 17.02
CA GLY A 223 -16.06 -23.74 17.14
C GLY A 223 -14.66 -23.56 16.54
N GLU A 224 -14.05 -24.61 16.02
CA GLU A 224 -12.75 -24.60 15.37
C GLU A 224 -12.87 -24.78 13.86
N VAL A 225 -11.92 -24.23 13.13
CA VAL A 225 -11.80 -24.41 11.69
C VAL A 225 -10.97 -25.65 11.39
N TRP A 226 -11.56 -26.52 10.59
CA TRP A 226 -10.97 -27.75 10.10
C TRP A 226 -10.70 -27.61 8.59
N CYS A 227 -9.68 -28.31 8.12
CA CYS A 227 -9.31 -28.38 6.73
C CYS A 227 -9.33 -29.83 6.25
N GLU A 228 -9.76 -30.07 5.03
CA GLU A 228 -9.62 -31.34 4.34
C GLU A 228 -9.29 -31.10 2.88
N LYS A 229 -8.56 -32.04 2.26
CA LYS A 229 -8.19 -31.98 0.86
C LYS A 229 -8.60 -33.25 0.13
N ALA A 230 -9.14 -33.09 -1.06
CA ALA A 230 -9.50 -34.21 -1.91
C ALA A 230 -9.24 -33.92 -3.38
N THR A 231 -8.89 -34.97 -4.13
CA THR A 231 -8.95 -35.01 -5.59
C THR A 231 -10.28 -35.61 -6.03
N LYS A 232 -10.51 -35.75 -7.32
CA LYS A 232 -11.73 -36.32 -7.86
C LYS A 232 -11.96 -37.76 -7.36
N ASN A 233 -10.91 -38.53 -7.21
CA ASN A 233 -10.97 -39.97 -6.99
C ASN A 233 -10.63 -40.37 -5.53
N THR A 234 -9.98 -39.52 -4.76
CA THR A 234 -9.55 -39.86 -3.38
C THR A 234 -9.41 -38.65 -2.49
N VAL A 235 -9.57 -38.87 -1.18
CA VAL A 235 -9.22 -37.89 -0.14
C VAL A 235 -7.70 -37.85 -0.06
N VAL A 236 -7.11 -36.66 -0.18
CA VAL A 236 -5.66 -36.43 -0.04
C VAL A 236 -5.29 -36.30 1.44
N ASN A 237 -5.98 -35.41 2.15
CA ASN A 237 -5.83 -35.27 3.59
C ASN A 237 -7.21 -35.40 4.25
N ARG A 238 -7.26 -36.23 5.29
CA ARG A 238 -8.45 -36.34 6.14
C ARG A 238 -8.70 -35.03 6.88
N PRO A 239 -9.94 -34.79 7.35
CA PRO A 239 -10.23 -33.61 8.14
C PRO A 239 -9.27 -33.48 9.33
N PHE A 240 -8.54 -32.36 9.38
CA PHE A 240 -7.64 -32.01 10.47
C PHE A 240 -7.91 -30.58 10.94
N PRO A 241 -7.71 -30.25 12.22
CA PRO A 241 -7.84 -28.88 12.71
C PRO A 241 -6.70 -28.03 12.15
N ILE A 242 -6.95 -26.75 11.86
CA ILE A 242 -5.89 -25.85 11.40
C ILE A 242 -4.90 -25.57 12.55
N ALA A 243 -5.39 -25.53 13.79
CA ALA A 243 -4.52 -25.39 14.96
C ALA A 243 -3.62 -26.62 15.05
N PRO A 244 -2.30 -26.45 15.24
CA PRO A 244 -1.39 -27.58 15.37
C PRO A 244 -1.74 -28.38 16.62
N ASP A 245 -1.74 -29.71 16.47
CA ASP A 245 -1.79 -30.60 17.63
C ASP A 245 -0.42 -30.58 18.32
N VAL A 246 -0.35 -29.90 19.45
CA VAL A 246 0.89 -29.73 20.22
C VAL A 246 1.54 -31.04 20.59
N GLU A 247 0.73 -32.09 20.83
CA GLU A 247 1.25 -33.43 21.15
C GLU A 247 1.85 -34.15 19.93
N ALA A 248 1.26 -33.96 18.73
CA ALA A 248 1.78 -34.53 17.51
C ALA A 248 3.07 -33.84 17.06
N ALA A 249 3.11 -32.51 17.11
CA ALA A 249 4.32 -31.74 16.81
C ALA A 249 5.50 -32.05 17.73
N SER A 250 5.24 -32.32 19.00
CA SER A 250 6.29 -32.74 19.94
C SER A 250 6.85 -34.13 19.62
N ARG A 251 6.02 -35.07 19.13
CA ARG A 251 6.47 -36.42 18.74
C ARG A 251 7.32 -36.40 17.46
N GLU A 252 6.95 -35.60 16.47
CA GLU A 252 7.74 -35.47 15.23
C GLU A 252 9.12 -34.85 15.50
N LEU A 253 9.21 -33.91 16.44
CA LEU A 253 10.50 -33.31 16.83
C LEU A 253 11.39 -34.31 17.60
N GLU A 254 10.78 -35.27 18.34
CA GLU A 254 11.52 -36.31 19.04
C GLU A 254 12.05 -37.42 18.09
N GLU A 255 11.34 -37.69 16.98
CA GLU A 255 11.79 -38.66 15.97
C GLU A 255 12.92 -38.14 15.06
N ASP A 256 12.97 -36.84 14.78
CA ASP A 256 14.01 -36.23 13.94
C ASP A 256 15.29 -35.82 14.71
N ALA A 257 15.32 -35.91 16.02
CA ALA A 257 16.47 -35.52 16.85
C ALA A 257 17.47 -36.66 17.04
N PRO A 258 18.69 -36.58 16.50
CA PRO A 258 19.73 -37.56 16.77
C PRO A 258 20.22 -37.39 18.22
N ASN A 259 19.71 -38.20 19.15
CA ASN A 259 20.27 -38.54 20.45
C ASN A 259 20.81 -37.42 21.37
N ASN A 260 20.33 -36.18 21.25
CA ASN A 260 20.62 -35.12 22.20
C ASN A 260 19.31 -34.72 22.90
N SER A 261 19.27 -34.87 24.20
CA SER A 261 18.18 -34.42 25.07
C SER A 261 17.85 -32.96 24.75
N LEU A 262 16.73 -32.76 24.03
CA LEU A 262 16.10 -31.45 23.89
C LEU A 262 15.76 -30.91 25.28
N PRO A 263 15.97 -29.63 25.58
CA PRO A 263 15.49 -29.02 26.80
C PRO A 263 13.97 -29.24 26.89
N ASP A 264 13.49 -29.60 28.09
CA ASP A 264 12.06 -29.81 28.35
C ASP A 264 11.25 -28.67 27.73
N ASP A 265 10.33 -29.03 26.84
CA ASP A 265 9.42 -28.06 26.21
C ASP A 265 8.59 -27.38 27.31
N PRO A 266 8.74 -26.08 27.54
CA PRO A 266 8.04 -25.38 28.60
C PRO A 266 6.50 -25.49 28.51
N ARG A 267 5.97 -25.97 27.37
CA ARG A 267 4.56 -26.27 27.17
C ARG A 267 4.11 -27.52 27.93
N LYS A 268 5.03 -28.43 28.31
CA LYS A 268 4.70 -29.66 29.11
C LYS A 268 4.45 -29.37 30.59
N GLU A 269 4.90 -28.24 31.12
CA GLU A 269 4.71 -27.86 32.53
C GLU A 269 3.43 -27.08 32.81
N GLN A 270 2.76 -26.55 31.79
CA GLN A 270 1.46 -25.92 31.94
C GLN A 270 0.38 -27.02 31.89
N GLY A 271 -0.35 -27.20 33.00
CA GLY A 271 -1.42 -28.21 33.20
C GLY A 271 -2.43 -28.33 32.05
N PRO A 272 -3.64 -28.94 32.20
CA PRO A 272 -4.48 -29.36 31.09
C PRO A 272 -4.63 -28.20 30.08
N THR A 273 -3.92 -28.33 28.99
CA THR A 273 -3.80 -27.36 27.93
C THR A 273 -5.18 -27.12 27.34
N ASP A 274 -5.80 -25.98 27.66
CA ASP A 274 -6.82 -25.40 26.81
C ASP A 274 -6.15 -25.18 25.46
N THR A 275 -6.37 -26.11 24.56
CA THR A 275 -5.78 -26.08 23.20
C THR A 275 -6.18 -24.77 22.57
N ILE A 276 -5.21 -23.94 22.16
CA ILE A 276 -5.48 -22.69 21.49
C ILE A 276 -6.25 -23.04 20.20
N ARG A 277 -7.47 -22.53 20.07
CA ARG A 277 -8.36 -22.88 18.96
C ARG A 277 -8.18 -21.91 17.82
N ALA A 278 -8.40 -22.39 16.59
CA ALA A 278 -8.46 -21.57 15.37
C ALA A 278 -9.93 -21.28 15.00
N PRO A 279 -10.57 -20.23 15.54
CA PRO A 279 -11.97 -19.95 15.27
C PRO A 279 -12.21 -19.28 13.91
N LEU A 280 -11.21 -18.64 13.32
CA LEU A 280 -11.35 -17.87 12.09
C LEU A 280 -10.90 -18.67 10.87
N TYR A 281 -11.70 -18.59 9.78
CA TYR A 281 -11.24 -19.08 8.49
C TYR A 281 -9.98 -18.33 8.05
N PRO A 282 -8.98 -19.03 7.49
CA PRO A 282 -7.73 -18.43 7.02
C PRO A 282 -7.89 -17.68 5.68
N ILE A 283 -9.08 -17.20 5.43
CA ILE A 283 -9.49 -16.55 4.19
C ILE A 283 -10.07 -15.18 4.53
N VAL A 284 -9.64 -14.16 3.79
CA VAL A 284 -10.20 -12.82 3.86
C VAL A 284 -10.84 -12.51 2.52
N ALA A 285 -12.16 -12.35 2.54
CA ALA A 285 -12.95 -12.00 1.38
C ALA A 285 -13.28 -10.51 1.37
N GLN A 286 -13.02 -9.84 0.26
CA GLN A 286 -13.37 -8.44 0.07
C GLN A 286 -13.86 -8.19 -1.34
N SER A 287 -15.01 -7.51 -1.44
CA SER A 287 -15.50 -6.99 -2.71
C SER A 287 -14.90 -5.62 -3.00
N TYR A 288 -14.57 -5.35 -4.25
CA TYR A 288 -14.11 -4.04 -4.72
C TYR A 288 -15.25 -3.01 -4.60
N GLU A 289 -16.38 -3.29 -5.23
CA GLU A 289 -17.66 -2.63 -4.96
C GLU A 289 -18.70 -3.68 -4.58
N PRO A 290 -19.53 -3.44 -3.55
CA PRO A 290 -20.46 -4.44 -3.08
C PRO A 290 -21.61 -4.67 -4.07
N ARG A 291 -21.85 -5.94 -4.43
CA ARG A 291 -23.03 -6.36 -5.19
C ARG A 291 -24.15 -6.78 -4.25
N ASN A 292 -25.41 -6.52 -4.62
CA ASN A 292 -26.54 -6.96 -3.82
C ASN A 292 -26.63 -8.49 -3.73
N ASN A 293 -26.81 -9.00 -2.51
CA ASN A 293 -26.94 -10.43 -2.22
C ASN A 293 -25.81 -11.30 -2.80
N SER A 294 -24.59 -10.82 -2.74
CA SER A 294 -23.44 -11.59 -3.22
C SER A 294 -22.16 -11.21 -2.47
N ILE A 295 -21.34 -12.21 -2.15
CA ILE A 295 -19.98 -12.02 -1.67
C ILE A 295 -19.02 -11.59 -2.81
N TYR A 296 -19.41 -11.90 -4.06
CA TYR A 296 -18.68 -11.44 -5.24
C TYR A 296 -19.14 -10.00 -5.59
N GLY A 297 -18.19 -9.11 -5.68
CA GLY A 297 -18.43 -7.69 -5.95
C GLY A 297 -18.50 -7.33 -7.43
N LEU A 298 -18.51 -6.02 -7.68
CA LEU A 298 -18.42 -5.40 -9.00
C LEU A 298 -17.02 -4.83 -9.18
N GLY A 299 -16.43 -5.07 -10.35
CA GLY A 299 -15.15 -4.46 -10.74
C GLY A 299 -15.36 -3.27 -11.67
N GLU A 300 -14.34 -2.44 -11.76
CA GLU A 300 -14.36 -1.26 -12.63
C GLU A 300 -14.59 -1.63 -14.11
N VAL A 301 -14.03 -2.75 -14.55
CA VAL A 301 -14.08 -3.20 -15.95
C VAL A 301 -15.50 -3.50 -16.41
N GLU A 302 -16.36 -4.08 -15.53
CA GLU A 302 -17.73 -4.48 -15.89
C GLU A 302 -18.55 -3.31 -16.47
N GLY A 303 -18.48 -2.15 -15.81
CA GLY A 303 -19.19 -0.95 -16.23
C GLY A 303 -18.61 -0.27 -17.47
N LEU A 304 -17.33 -0.49 -17.77
CA LEU A 304 -16.61 0.22 -18.85
C LEU A 304 -16.68 -0.48 -20.21
N ILE A 305 -16.98 -1.80 -20.24
CA ILE A 305 -17.01 -2.58 -21.48
C ILE A 305 -17.91 -1.97 -22.56
N PRO A 306 -19.16 -1.52 -22.28
CA PRO A 306 -20.02 -0.96 -23.32
C PRO A 306 -19.41 0.29 -23.97
N ASN A 307 -18.87 1.20 -23.17
CA ASN A 307 -18.24 2.44 -23.65
C ASN A 307 -16.98 2.13 -24.47
N GLN A 308 -16.15 1.22 -23.99
CA GLN A 308 -14.95 0.77 -24.70
C GLN A 308 -15.27 0.16 -26.07
N LYS A 309 -16.31 -0.67 -26.15
CA LYS A 309 -16.78 -1.22 -27.43
C LYS A 309 -17.23 -0.12 -28.40
N ALA A 310 -17.97 0.85 -27.92
CA ALA A 310 -18.44 1.99 -28.73
C ALA A 310 -17.25 2.81 -29.27
N ILE A 311 -16.29 3.14 -28.42
CA ILE A 311 -15.08 3.88 -28.79
C ILE A 311 -14.28 3.12 -29.84
N ASN A 312 -13.99 1.84 -29.63
CA ASN A 312 -13.27 1.02 -30.60
C ASN A 312 -13.99 0.93 -31.94
N PHE A 313 -15.32 0.78 -31.92
CA PHE A 313 -16.12 0.73 -33.14
C PHE A 313 -16.11 2.04 -33.92
N LEU A 314 -16.27 3.19 -33.24
CA LEU A 314 -16.22 4.51 -33.86
C LEU A 314 -14.85 4.79 -34.48
N LEU A 315 -13.78 4.41 -33.80
CA LEU A 315 -12.42 4.51 -34.35
C LEU A 315 -12.23 3.61 -35.57
N ALA A 316 -12.75 2.39 -35.51
CA ALA A 316 -12.69 1.46 -36.65
C ALA A 316 -13.42 2.03 -37.88
N MET A 317 -14.61 2.60 -37.68
CA MET A 317 -15.36 3.26 -38.73
C MET A 317 -14.67 4.49 -39.29
N SER A 318 -14.02 5.30 -38.43
CA SER A 318 -13.24 6.46 -38.85
C SER A 318 -12.04 6.06 -39.69
N LEU A 319 -11.31 5.02 -39.28
CA LEU A 319 -10.18 4.49 -40.03
C LEU A 319 -10.62 3.89 -41.37
N LEU A 320 -11.74 3.16 -41.38
CA LEU A 320 -12.30 2.62 -42.63
C LEU A 320 -12.71 3.74 -43.60
N ASN A 321 -13.39 4.78 -43.08
CA ASN A 321 -13.76 5.94 -43.87
C ASN A 321 -12.52 6.65 -44.43
N ALA A 322 -11.48 6.85 -43.62
CA ALA A 322 -10.22 7.43 -44.09
C ALA A 322 -9.56 6.57 -45.18
N GLN A 323 -9.57 5.25 -45.05
CA GLN A 323 -9.06 4.34 -46.09
C GLN A 323 -9.88 4.41 -47.36
N GLU A 324 -11.23 4.44 -47.27
CA GLU A 324 -12.10 4.53 -48.45
C GLU A 324 -11.97 5.87 -49.18
N VAL A 325 -11.76 6.95 -48.43
CA VAL A 325 -11.50 8.28 -49.02
C VAL A 325 -10.11 8.34 -49.68
N ALA A 326 -9.10 7.75 -49.02
CA ALA A 326 -7.74 7.72 -49.57
C ALA A 326 -7.66 6.85 -50.83
N TRP A 327 -8.39 5.76 -50.86
CA TRP A 327 -8.48 4.86 -52.02
C TRP A 327 -9.78 5.12 -52.79
N GLY A 328 -9.78 6.20 -53.57
CA GLY A 328 -10.96 6.59 -54.33
C GLY A 328 -11.50 5.50 -55.21
N LYS A 329 -12.82 5.31 -55.16
CA LYS A 329 -13.53 4.38 -56.03
C LYS A 329 -13.78 5.04 -57.42
N TYR A 330 -13.61 4.29 -58.48
CA TYR A 330 -13.86 4.75 -59.83
C TYR A 330 -15.08 4.06 -60.40
N ILE A 331 -15.91 4.81 -61.12
CA ILE A 331 -16.97 4.29 -61.96
C ILE A 331 -16.40 4.19 -63.35
N VAL A 332 -16.41 2.99 -63.87
CA VAL A 332 -15.86 2.69 -65.20
C VAL A 332 -16.96 2.13 -66.08
N LEU A 333 -17.17 2.78 -67.23
CA LEU A 333 -18.07 2.22 -68.25
C LEU A 333 -17.43 1.01 -68.93
N PRO A 334 -18.23 0.04 -69.41
CA PRO A 334 -17.70 -1.10 -70.15
C PRO A 334 -16.78 -0.60 -71.28
N ASN A 335 -15.61 -1.25 -71.42
CA ASN A 335 -14.56 -0.96 -72.39
C ASN A 335 -13.83 0.39 -72.26
N ALA A 336 -14.09 1.22 -71.26
CA ALA A 336 -13.39 2.51 -71.05
C ALA A 336 -11.92 2.32 -70.65
N LEU A 337 -11.57 1.24 -69.95
CA LEU A 337 -10.20 0.95 -69.54
C LEU A 337 -9.34 0.24 -70.58
N GLY A 338 -9.96 -0.36 -71.65
CA GLY A 338 -9.20 -1.21 -72.56
C GLY A 338 -8.49 -2.33 -71.83
N ALA A 339 -7.19 -2.47 -71.99
CA ALA A 339 -6.34 -3.44 -71.30
C ALA A 339 -5.71 -2.91 -70.00
N GLN A 340 -6.05 -1.65 -69.57
CA GLN A 340 -5.48 -1.04 -68.38
C GLN A 340 -6.18 -1.50 -67.13
N THR A 341 -5.44 -1.56 -66.01
CA THR A 341 -5.98 -1.85 -64.68
C THR A 341 -5.78 -0.63 -63.81
N ILE A 342 -6.78 -0.30 -63.00
CA ILE A 342 -6.66 0.74 -61.95
C ILE A 342 -5.98 0.09 -60.74
N ASN A 343 -4.78 0.52 -60.46
CA ASN A 343 -4.02 0.17 -59.26
C ASN A 343 -3.78 1.41 -58.42
N ASN A 344 -3.26 1.24 -57.22
CA ASN A 344 -3.08 2.34 -56.25
C ASN A 344 -1.69 3.02 -56.36
N GLU A 345 -1.08 3.01 -57.54
CA GLU A 345 0.22 3.65 -57.78
C GLU A 345 0.08 5.18 -57.86
N PRO A 346 0.87 5.91 -57.08
CA PRO A 346 0.89 7.38 -57.16
C PRO A 346 1.30 7.83 -58.55
N GLY A 347 0.50 8.70 -59.18
CA GLY A 347 0.81 9.24 -60.49
C GLY A 347 0.43 8.31 -61.68
N GLN A 348 -0.34 7.26 -61.47
CA GLN A 348 -0.86 6.44 -62.54
C GLN A 348 -1.66 7.24 -63.55
N VAL A 349 -1.27 7.23 -64.82
CA VAL A 349 -2.00 7.82 -65.91
C VAL A 349 -2.94 6.77 -66.54
N LEU A 350 -4.23 7.09 -66.54
CA LEU A 350 -5.27 6.29 -67.12
C LEU A 350 -5.76 6.92 -68.40
N VAL A 351 -5.79 6.16 -69.50
CA VAL A 351 -6.34 6.60 -70.76
C VAL A 351 -7.79 6.12 -70.88
N ASP A 352 -8.72 7.05 -71.11
CA ASP A 352 -10.14 6.75 -71.31
C ASP A 352 -10.40 6.42 -72.79
N TYR A 353 -10.68 5.15 -73.07
CA TYR A 353 -11.02 4.63 -74.39
C TYR A 353 -12.53 4.76 -74.72
N SER A 354 -13.33 5.38 -73.84
CA SER A 354 -14.74 5.59 -74.11
C SER A 354 -14.93 6.66 -75.21
N LYS A 355 -15.94 6.50 -76.06
CA LYS A 355 -16.25 7.46 -77.16
C LYS A 355 -16.69 8.85 -76.62
N THR A 356 -17.02 8.94 -75.32
CA THR A 356 -17.57 10.14 -74.68
C THR A 356 -16.53 10.90 -73.87
N GLY A 357 -15.32 10.37 -73.66
CA GLY A 357 -14.28 10.95 -72.80
C GLY A 357 -14.67 11.09 -71.31
N SER A 358 -15.74 10.41 -70.90
CA SER A 358 -16.23 10.40 -69.51
C SER A 358 -16.49 9.02 -68.97
N GLY A 359 -15.80 8.01 -69.56
CA GLY A 359 -15.97 6.60 -69.23
C GLY A 359 -15.30 6.19 -67.94
N ILE A 360 -14.33 6.93 -67.45
CA ILE A 360 -13.66 6.74 -66.16
C ILE A 360 -13.94 7.95 -65.30
N ARG A 361 -14.69 7.80 -64.24
CA ARG A 361 -15.00 8.87 -63.29
C ARG A 361 -14.69 8.44 -61.90
N LYS A 362 -13.97 9.30 -61.15
CA LYS A 362 -13.85 9.11 -59.71
C LYS A 362 -15.24 9.30 -59.08
N MET A 363 -15.64 8.36 -58.24
CA MET A 363 -16.88 8.51 -57.46
C MET A 363 -16.81 9.78 -56.66
N THR A 364 -17.90 10.55 -56.60
CA THR A 364 -17.96 11.87 -55.94
C THR A 364 -17.36 11.83 -54.57
N GLU A 365 -16.58 12.85 -54.25
CA GLU A 365 -15.76 12.92 -53.05
C GLU A 365 -16.52 12.60 -51.77
N GLN A 366 -16.17 11.49 -51.19
CA GLN A 366 -16.51 11.20 -49.80
C GLN A 366 -15.57 12.05 -48.95
N THR A 367 -16.12 12.94 -48.15
CA THR A 367 -15.35 13.73 -47.20
C THR A 367 -15.05 12.92 -45.97
N ILE A 368 -13.88 13.09 -45.40
CA ILE A 368 -13.54 12.49 -44.10
C ILE A 368 -14.47 13.12 -43.05
N GLN A 369 -15.31 12.30 -42.44
CA GLN A 369 -16.23 12.75 -41.42
C GLN A 369 -15.47 12.93 -40.09
N SER A 370 -15.50 14.16 -39.54
CA SER A 370 -14.89 14.47 -38.25
C SER A 370 -15.80 14.14 -37.04
N GLN A 371 -17.10 14.00 -37.27
CA GLN A 371 -18.09 13.73 -36.20
C GLN A 371 -17.81 12.46 -35.38
N PRO A 372 -17.43 11.30 -35.94
CA PRO A 372 -17.11 10.12 -35.15
C PRO A 372 -15.91 10.32 -34.21
N ILE A 373 -14.90 11.10 -34.63
CA ILE A 373 -13.73 11.41 -33.79
C ILE A 373 -14.14 12.30 -32.62
N GLN A 374 -14.96 13.34 -32.86
CA GLN A 374 -15.49 14.18 -31.78
C GLN A 374 -16.35 13.37 -30.78
N LEU A 375 -17.12 12.40 -31.28
CA LEU A 375 -17.90 11.52 -30.42
C LEU A 375 -16.99 10.60 -29.59
N VAL A 376 -15.89 10.11 -30.12
CA VAL A 376 -14.88 9.35 -29.36
C VAL A 376 -14.31 10.19 -28.22
N ASP A 377 -13.93 11.43 -28.48
CA ASP A 377 -13.43 12.35 -27.46
C ASP A 377 -14.48 12.60 -26.36
N THR A 378 -15.72 12.88 -26.78
CA THR A 378 -16.84 13.08 -25.85
C THR A 378 -17.10 11.84 -24.98
N LEU A 379 -17.15 10.64 -25.60
CA LEU A 379 -17.33 9.38 -24.85
C LEU A 379 -16.17 9.10 -23.91
N THR A 380 -14.96 9.40 -24.31
CA THR A 380 -13.77 9.25 -23.47
C THR A 380 -13.85 10.17 -22.25
N GLN A 381 -14.19 11.45 -22.46
CA GLN A 381 -14.35 12.41 -21.37
C GLN A 381 -15.49 12.01 -20.43
N LEU A 382 -16.66 11.64 -20.96
CA LEU A 382 -17.78 11.19 -20.12
C LEU A 382 -17.43 9.93 -19.34
N THR A 383 -16.71 9.01 -19.93
CA THR A 383 -16.26 7.79 -19.24
C THR A 383 -15.32 8.13 -18.08
N ARG A 384 -14.37 9.06 -18.29
CA ARG A 384 -13.48 9.57 -17.24
C ARG A 384 -14.26 10.24 -16.10
N VAL A 385 -15.25 11.06 -16.43
CA VAL A 385 -16.09 11.76 -15.44
C VAL A 385 -16.90 10.77 -14.61
N VAL A 386 -17.59 9.82 -15.25
CA VAL A 386 -18.43 8.83 -14.57
C VAL A 386 -17.60 7.94 -13.63
N THR A 387 -16.37 7.59 -14.00
CA THR A 387 -15.48 6.77 -13.15
C THR A 387 -14.72 7.57 -12.10
N GLY A 388 -14.91 8.90 -12.04
CA GLY A 388 -14.16 9.77 -11.15
C GLY A 388 -12.66 9.89 -11.51
N SER A 389 -12.24 9.37 -12.68
CA SER A 389 -10.85 9.49 -13.17
C SER A 389 -10.67 10.79 -13.92
N SER A 390 -10.80 11.94 -13.22
CA SER A 390 -10.68 13.28 -13.82
C SER A 390 -9.27 13.55 -14.32
N GLU A 391 -9.13 14.53 -15.22
CA GLU A 391 -7.84 15.01 -15.74
C GLU A 391 -6.91 15.50 -14.63
N VAL A 392 -7.48 15.96 -13.52
CA VAL A 392 -6.74 16.37 -12.32
C VAL A 392 -6.05 15.20 -11.63
N MET A 393 -6.66 14.01 -11.61
CA MET A 393 -6.02 12.79 -11.08
C MET A 393 -4.87 12.30 -11.95
N THR A 394 -4.91 12.58 -13.24
CA THR A 394 -3.84 12.19 -14.18
C THR A 394 -2.72 13.23 -14.28
N GLY A 395 -2.87 14.38 -13.61
CA GLY A 395 -1.90 15.48 -13.68
C GLY A 395 -1.97 16.29 -14.98
N GLU A 396 -3.01 16.06 -15.81
CA GLU A 396 -3.24 16.80 -17.03
C GLU A 396 -3.95 18.14 -16.69
N ALA A 397 -3.48 19.23 -17.31
CA ALA A 397 -4.14 20.53 -17.41
C ALA A 397 -4.62 21.21 -16.11
N LEU A 398 -3.74 21.37 -15.14
CA LEU A 398 -3.89 22.43 -14.15
C LEU A 398 -3.32 23.71 -14.77
N GLY A 399 -4.18 24.73 -15.00
CA GLY A 399 -3.77 25.98 -15.62
C GLY A 399 -2.55 26.59 -14.93
N SER A 400 -1.62 27.13 -15.69
CA SER A 400 -0.32 27.66 -15.23
C SER A 400 -0.40 28.78 -14.17
N ASN A 401 -1.61 29.24 -13.80
CA ASN A 401 -1.85 30.37 -12.90
C ASN A 401 -2.50 29.97 -11.56
N MET A 402 -2.57 28.68 -11.22
CA MET A 402 -3.17 28.25 -9.96
C MET A 402 -2.13 28.16 -8.84
N SER A 403 -2.49 28.57 -7.63
CA SER A 403 -1.62 28.42 -6.47
C SER A 403 -1.50 26.94 -6.06
N GLY A 404 -0.35 26.55 -5.50
CA GLY A 404 -0.15 25.16 -5.03
C GLY A 404 -1.22 24.68 -4.05
N ALA A 405 -1.73 25.56 -3.19
CA ALA A 405 -2.83 25.25 -2.27
C ALA A 405 -4.15 24.97 -3.00
N ALA A 406 -4.47 25.72 -4.07
CA ALA A 406 -5.66 25.47 -4.88
C ALA A 406 -5.55 24.14 -5.65
N ILE A 407 -4.37 23.82 -6.16
CA ILE A 407 -4.08 22.54 -6.82
C ILE A 407 -4.28 21.39 -5.85
N ALA A 408 -3.72 21.46 -4.64
CA ALA A 408 -3.86 20.43 -3.61
C ALA A 408 -5.33 20.23 -3.21
N GLN A 409 -6.11 21.29 -3.10
CA GLN A 409 -7.54 21.21 -2.78
C GLN A 409 -8.35 20.57 -3.91
N ILE A 410 -8.07 20.90 -5.16
CA ILE A 410 -8.74 20.27 -6.31
C ILE A 410 -8.36 18.79 -6.42
N GLN A 411 -7.10 18.43 -6.16
CA GLN A 411 -6.65 17.04 -6.13
C GLN A 411 -7.34 16.25 -5.01
N SER A 412 -7.47 16.82 -3.81
CA SER A 412 -8.18 16.15 -2.71
C SER A 412 -9.65 15.92 -3.04
N GLN A 413 -10.34 16.87 -3.66
CA GLN A 413 -11.72 16.71 -4.11
C GLN A 413 -11.86 15.68 -5.23
N ALA A 414 -10.88 15.61 -6.15
CA ALA A 414 -10.88 14.62 -7.22
C ALA A 414 -10.69 13.18 -6.71
N MET A 415 -10.13 13.00 -5.51
CA MET A 415 -9.94 11.70 -4.87
C MET A 415 -11.17 11.19 -4.12
N LEU A 416 -12.15 12.03 -3.79
CA LEU A 416 -13.35 11.64 -3.03
C LEU A 416 -14.06 10.38 -3.58
N PRO A 417 -14.24 10.19 -4.91
CA PRO A 417 -14.86 8.97 -5.44
C PRO A 417 -14.05 7.69 -5.19
N THR A 418 -12.79 7.82 -4.76
CA THR A 418 -11.90 6.69 -4.49
C THR A 418 -11.80 6.37 -3.00
N GLU A 419 -12.30 7.25 -2.13
CA GLU A 419 -12.23 7.06 -0.67
C GLU A 419 -13.03 5.83 -0.22
N GLU A 420 -14.21 5.60 -0.77
CA GLU A 420 -15.02 4.39 -0.49
C GLU A 420 -14.24 3.10 -0.83
N LEU A 421 -13.49 3.11 -1.93
CA LEU A 421 -12.65 1.99 -2.35
C LEU A 421 -11.45 1.79 -1.42
N LYS A 422 -10.87 2.88 -0.91
CA LYS A 422 -9.82 2.82 0.12
C LYS A 422 -10.35 2.26 1.43
N GLU A 423 -11.54 2.71 1.86
CA GLU A 423 -12.18 2.17 3.06
C GLU A 423 -12.45 0.67 2.93
N ALA A 424 -12.93 0.21 1.78
CA ALA A 424 -13.09 -1.23 1.52
C ALA A 424 -11.76 -1.99 1.62
N PHE A 425 -10.67 -1.41 1.13
CA PHE A 425 -9.32 -1.99 1.27
C PHE A 425 -8.86 -1.99 2.73
N TRP A 426 -9.12 -0.94 3.50
CA TRP A 426 -8.77 -0.88 4.93
C TRP A 426 -9.57 -1.89 5.76
N GLN A 427 -10.86 -2.09 5.45
CA GLN A 427 -11.67 -3.16 6.06
C GLN A 427 -11.07 -4.55 5.78
N ALA A 428 -10.58 -4.78 4.55
CA ALA A 428 -9.85 -6.02 4.25
C ALA A 428 -8.58 -6.16 5.10
N LYS A 429 -7.85 -5.06 5.32
CA LYS A 429 -6.65 -5.04 6.19
C LYS A 429 -6.98 -5.34 7.66
N GLU A 430 -8.09 -4.83 8.17
CA GLU A 430 -8.56 -5.16 9.53
C GLU A 430 -8.89 -6.64 9.68
N LYS A 431 -9.66 -7.20 8.73
CA LYS A 431 -9.95 -8.65 8.70
C LYS A 431 -8.67 -9.48 8.61
N GLN A 432 -7.74 -9.05 7.75
CA GLN A 432 -6.42 -9.67 7.57
C GLN A 432 -5.63 -9.67 8.89
N GLY A 433 -5.60 -8.55 9.60
CA GLY A 433 -4.93 -8.46 10.90
C GLY A 433 -5.48 -9.47 11.90
N LYS A 434 -6.80 -9.66 11.95
CA LYS A 434 -7.43 -10.66 12.83
C LYS A 434 -7.01 -12.10 12.48
N VAL A 435 -6.97 -12.43 11.19
CA VAL A 435 -6.51 -13.75 10.72
C VAL A 435 -5.03 -13.96 11.02
N LEU A 436 -4.18 -12.97 10.73
CA LEU A 436 -2.75 -13.04 10.99
C LEU A 436 -2.44 -13.19 12.49
N ALA A 437 -3.14 -12.44 13.35
CA ALA A 437 -2.98 -12.56 14.80
C ALA A 437 -3.28 -13.99 15.29
N GLN A 438 -4.28 -14.67 14.71
CA GLN A 438 -4.56 -16.06 14.99
C GLN A 438 -3.36 -16.96 14.65
N PHE A 439 -2.77 -16.79 13.46
CA PHE A 439 -1.59 -17.57 13.06
C PHE A 439 -0.37 -17.28 13.92
N PHE A 440 -0.15 -16.03 14.32
CA PHE A 440 0.97 -15.69 15.21
C PHE A 440 0.88 -16.38 16.56
N LYS A 441 -0.32 -16.47 17.12
CA LYS A 441 -0.56 -17.14 18.40
C LYS A 441 -0.41 -18.66 18.32
N LEU A 442 -0.79 -19.27 17.17
CA LEU A 442 -0.87 -20.71 17.01
C LEU A 442 0.44 -21.37 16.61
N PHE A 443 1.22 -20.71 15.72
CA PHE A 443 2.30 -21.40 15.01
C PHE A 443 3.71 -20.93 15.38
N TYR A 444 3.85 -19.72 15.96
CA TYR A 444 5.18 -19.21 16.26
C TYR A 444 5.56 -19.46 17.71
N TYR A 445 6.65 -20.20 17.89
CA TYR A 445 7.25 -20.51 19.18
C TYR A 445 8.74 -20.20 19.12
N ASP A 446 9.23 -19.42 20.08
CA ASP A 446 10.64 -19.02 20.24
C ASP A 446 11.31 -18.55 18.93
N LYS A 447 10.55 -17.81 18.10
CA LYS A 447 11.06 -17.28 16.83
C LYS A 447 11.88 -16.03 17.07
N GLU A 448 13.17 -16.06 16.68
CA GLU A 448 14.01 -14.87 16.67
C GLU A 448 13.63 -13.94 15.53
N PHE A 449 13.51 -12.66 15.83
CA PHE A 449 13.25 -11.62 14.84
C PHE A 449 13.99 -10.33 15.18
N GLY A 450 14.39 -9.58 14.14
CA GLY A 450 15.07 -8.31 14.30
C GLY A 450 14.21 -7.15 13.84
N TYR A 451 14.21 -6.07 14.60
CA TYR A 451 13.52 -4.84 14.24
C TYR A 451 14.37 -3.61 14.60
N GLN A 452 14.04 -2.50 13.97
CA GLN A 452 14.69 -1.23 14.25
C GLN A 452 13.88 -0.48 15.30
N GLN A 453 14.53 -0.16 16.41
CA GLN A 453 13.93 0.63 17.48
C GLN A 453 14.69 1.95 17.63
N GLN A 454 13.96 3.02 17.90
CA GLN A 454 14.56 4.28 18.30
C GLN A 454 14.85 4.20 19.80
N VAL A 455 16.13 4.17 20.15
CA VAL A 455 16.60 4.08 21.53
C VAL A 455 17.23 5.44 21.90
N PRO A 456 16.93 5.99 23.07
CA PRO A 456 17.56 7.21 23.51
C PRO A 456 19.07 6.99 23.68
N LEU A 457 19.88 7.87 23.12
CA LEU A 457 21.32 7.87 23.32
C LEU A 457 21.62 8.19 24.80
N MET A 458 22.32 7.26 25.46
CA MET A 458 22.74 7.42 26.86
C MET A 458 24.17 7.95 26.93
N ASP A 459 24.46 8.78 27.94
CA ASP A 459 25.82 9.21 28.26
C ASP A 459 26.58 8.17 29.11
N GLU A 460 27.85 8.45 29.44
CA GLU A 460 28.69 7.57 30.28
C GLU A 460 28.12 7.35 31.69
N GLN A 461 27.11 8.11 32.10
CA GLN A 461 26.43 8.02 33.40
C GLN A 461 25.07 7.35 33.31
N ASN A 462 24.72 6.80 32.11
CA ASN A 462 23.44 6.14 31.81
C ASN A 462 22.23 7.10 31.90
N GLU A 463 22.44 8.41 31.63
CA GLU A 463 21.38 9.39 31.49
C GLU A 463 21.12 9.69 30.00
N PRO A 464 19.86 9.92 29.58
CA PRO A 464 19.56 10.21 28.18
C PRO A 464 20.17 11.55 27.76
N ILE A 465 20.95 11.54 26.70
CA ILE A 465 21.50 12.78 26.12
C ILE A 465 20.32 13.58 25.57
N LEU A 466 20.08 14.73 26.18
CA LEU A 466 18.99 15.60 25.76
C LEU A 466 19.42 16.50 24.59
N THR A 467 18.53 16.68 23.64
CA THR A 467 18.66 17.73 22.61
C THR A 467 18.50 19.11 23.24
N ALA A 468 18.89 20.15 22.53
CA ALA A 468 18.72 21.55 23.00
C ALA A 468 17.27 21.90 23.42
N ASN A 469 16.29 21.11 22.99
CA ASN A 469 14.87 21.27 23.33
C ASN A 469 14.41 20.40 24.52
N GLY A 470 15.33 19.69 25.19
CA GLY A 470 15.00 18.83 26.34
C GLY A 470 14.39 17.46 25.97
N THR A 471 14.34 17.09 24.69
CA THR A 471 13.94 15.75 24.26
C THR A 471 15.16 14.83 24.17
N PRO A 472 15.05 13.54 24.50
CA PRO A 472 16.14 12.60 24.34
C PRO A 472 16.61 12.55 22.87
N LYS A 473 17.92 12.47 22.67
CA LYS A 473 18.49 12.21 21.36
C LYS A 473 18.32 10.72 21.06
N GLU A 474 17.61 10.38 20.01
CA GLU A 474 17.30 8.99 19.66
C GLU A 474 18.25 8.50 18.54
N GLU A 475 18.75 7.30 18.69
CA GLU A 475 19.49 6.56 17.64
C GLU A 475 18.72 5.32 17.26
N THR A 476 18.79 4.96 15.97
CA THR A 476 18.12 3.75 15.47
C THR A 476 19.03 2.56 15.68
N GLU A 477 18.69 1.69 16.59
CA GLU A 477 19.43 0.47 16.90
C GLU A 477 18.67 -0.77 16.36
N TRP A 478 19.42 -1.79 15.95
CA TRP A 478 18.88 -3.09 15.63
C TRP A 478 18.75 -3.90 16.91
N VAL A 479 17.49 -4.20 17.26
CA VAL A 479 17.17 -5.07 18.41
C VAL A 479 16.77 -6.43 17.86
N VAL A 480 17.33 -7.49 18.45
CA VAL A 480 16.92 -8.88 18.20
C VAL A 480 16.16 -9.36 19.41
N ASP A 481 14.94 -9.81 19.17
CA ASP A 481 14.05 -10.31 20.23
C ASP A 481 13.48 -11.68 19.83
N ARG A 482 12.85 -12.37 20.76
CA ARG A 482 12.23 -13.69 20.57
C ARG A 482 10.73 -13.60 20.78
N PHE A 483 9.96 -14.12 19.86
CA PHE A 483 8.51 -14.12 19.93
C PHE A 483 7.98 -15.52 20.22
N THR A 484 7.07 -15.60 21.20
CA THR A 484 6.35 -16.81 21.56
C THR A 484 4.85 -16.53 21.53
N GLY A 485 4.14 -17.20 20.63
CA GLY A 485 2.71 -16.97 20.41
C GLY A 485 1.83 -17.36 21.59
N SER A 486 2.24 -18.37 22.40
CA SER A 486 1.50 -18.82 23.59
C SER A 486 1.34 -17.72 24.64
N ASP A 487 2.28 -16.77 24.73
CA ASP A 487 2.20 -15.66 25.70
C ASP A 487 0.97 -14.77 25.44
N TYR A 488 0.48 -14.79 24.20
CA TYR A 488 -0.66 -14.00 23.73
C TYR A 488 -1.94 -14.83 23.55
N ALA A 489 -1.95 -16.09 23.95
CA ALA A 489 -3.05 -17.04 23.68
C ALA A 489 -4.42 -16.53 24.12
N TYR A 490 -4.50 -15.92 25.29
CA TYR A 490 -5.74 -15.42 25.89
C TYR A 490 -5.97 -13.92 25.67
N THR A 491 -5.10 -13.27 24.89
CA THR A 491 -5.22 -11.83 24.63
C THR A 491 -6.14 -11.60 23.44
N GLU A 492 -7.21 -10.86 23.64
CA GLU A 492 -8.01 -10.35 22.53
C GLU A 492 -7.39 -9.05 22.01
N PHE A 493 -7.10 -9.02 20.73
CA PHE A 493 -6.57 -7.83 20.09
C PHE A 493 -7.66 -7.09 19.34
N GLU A 494 -7.75 -5.80 19.61
CA GLU A 494 -8.38 -4.87 18.70
C GLU A 494 -7.40 -4.58 17.56
N VAL A 495 -7.84 -4.80 16.33
CA VAL A 495 -7.03 -4.55 15.13
C VAL A 495 -7.42 -3.19 14.57
N VAL A 496 -6.48 -2.27 14.54
CA VAL A 496 -6.67 -0.92 14.00
C VAL A 496 -5.78 -0.72 12.79
N VAL A 497 -6.35 -0.14 11.75
CA VAL A 497 -5.60 0.21 10.55
C VAL A 497 -5.19 1.68 10.65
N GLU A 498 -3.89 1.91 10.83
CA GLU A 498 -3.33 3.25 10.85
C GLU A 498 -2.77 3.64 9.49
N THR A 499 -3.12 4.82 9.04
CA THR A 499 -2.54 5.39 7.82
C THR A 499 -1.24 6.09 8.19
N THR A 500 -0.16 5.63 7.64
CA THR A 500 1.12 6.33 7.79
C THR A 500 1.07 7.58 6.90
N SER A 501 1.31 8.75 7.47
CA SER A 501 1.36 10.02 6.75
C SER A 501 2.56 10.05 5.79
N GLY A 502 2.46 9.32 4.71
CA GLY A 502 3.54 9.12 3.74
C GLY A 502 3.08 9.15 2.28
N THR A 503 1.89 9.67 2.00
CA THR A 503 1.46 9.83 0.60
C THR A 503 2.27 10.92 -0.07
N LYS A 504 2.82 10.64 -1.24
CA LYS A 504 3.51 11.66 -2.06
C LYS A 504 2.64 12.91 -2.32
N SER A 505 1.32 12.77 -2.31
CA SER A 505 0.37 13.89 -2.45
C SER A 505 0.10 14.60 -1.11
N SER A 506 0.05 13.88 0.02
CA SER A 506 0.00 14.51 1.34
C SER A 506 1.35 15.12 1.71
N ALA A 507 2.46 14.51 1.29
CA ALA A 507 3.79 15.08 1.46
C ALA A 507 3.90 16.48 0.82
N ALA A 508 3.31 16.71 -0.34
CA ALA A 508 3.28 18.05 -0.94
C ALA A 508 2.39 19.02 -0.14
N GLY A 509 1.26 18.56 0.41
CA GLY A 509 0.41 19.33 1.31
C GLY A 509 1.10 19.62 2.64
N ASP A 510 1.73 18.63 3.24
CA ASP A 510 2.48 18.72 4.48
C ASP A 510 3.68 19.65 4.33
N ILE A 511 4.42 19.58 3.20
CA ILE A 511 5.49 20.52 2.86
C ILE A 511 4.95 21.94 2.82
N THR A 512 3.79 22.17 2.19
CA THR A 512 3.20 23.52 2.11
C THR A 512 2.82 24.04 3.49
N VAL A 513 2.29 23.20 4.36
CA VAL A 513 1.98 23.57 5.76
C VAL A 513 3.25 23.82 6.55
N LEU A 514 4.26 22.97 6.40
CA LEU A 514 5.58 23.12 7.02
C LEU A 514 6.26 24.42 6.55
N ASP A 515 6.19 24.75 5.26
CA ASP A 515 6.72 25.99 4.70
C ASP A 515 6.03 27.22 5.30
N VAL A 516 4.70 27.17 5.48
CA VAL A 516 3.93 28.24 6.12
C VAL A 516 4.29 28.38 7.60
N LEU A 517 4.44 27.27 8.33
CA LEU A 517 4.84 27.27 9.74
C LEU A 517 6.26 27.79 9.92
N PHE A 518 7.19 27.38 9.05
CA PHE A 518 8.57 27.86 9.07
C PHE A 518 8.66 29.35 8.68
N SER A 519 7.96 29.78 7.64
CA SER A 519 7.95 31.18 7.21
C SER A 519 7.33 32.11 8.25
N LYS A 520 6.42 31.60 9.09
CA LYS A 520 5.85 32.32 10.24
C LYS A 520 6.70 32.24 11.50
N GLY A 521 7.83 31.55 11.48
CA GLY A 521 8.70 31.36 12.61
C GLY A 521 8.10 30.50 13.75
N ALA A 522 7.04 29.74 13.44
CA ALA A 522 6.37 28.87 14.43
C ALA A 522 7.17 27.60 14.74
N ILE A 523 8.07 27.20 13.85
CA ILE A 523 8.94 26.03 14.01
C ILE A 523 10.38 26.38 13.67
N SER A 524 11.33 25.74 14.35
CA SER A 524 12.77 25.91 14.08
C SER A 524 13.16 25.22 12.77
N LEU A 525 14.30 25.64 12.18
CA LEU A 525 14.84 25.01 10.97
C LEU A 525 15.09 23.50 11.16
N LYS A 526 15.54 23.12 12.35
CA LYS A 526 15.77 21.72 12.71
C LYS A 526 14.47 20.92 12.75
N THR A 527 13.42 21.47 13.37
CA THR A 527 12.08 20.86 13.41
C THR A 527 11.48 20.78 12.01
N TYR A 528 11.64 21.84 11.21
CA TYR A 528 11.21 21.86 9.81
C TYR A 528 11.88 20.76 8.99
N LEU A 529 13.21 20.64 9.05
CA LEU A 529 13.96 19.61 8.34
C LEU A 529 13.67 18.18 8.84
N ASN A 530 13.39 18.03 10.16
CA ASN A 530 13.00 16.73 10.72
C ASN A 530 11.62 16.28 10.26
N ALA A 531 10.68 17.19 10.15
CA ALA A 531 9.33 16.92 9.64
C ALA A 531 9.28 16.81 8.11
N TYR A 532 10.33 17.28 7.40
CA TYR A 532 10.37 17.22 5.94
C TYR A 532 10.51 15.79 5.44
N PRO A 533 9.76 15.36 4.39
CA PRO A 533 9.80 13.99 3.87
C PRO A 533 11.20 13.55 3.47
N LYS A 534 11.61 12.36 3.92
CA LYS A 534 12.97 11.82 3.72
C LYS A 534 13.36 11.71 2.24
N ASP A 535 12.38 11.45 1.38
CA ASP A 535 12.58 11.22 -0.06
C ASP A 535 12.68 12.51 -0.88
N ALA A 536 12.35 13.68 -0.30
CA ALA A 536 12.32 14.95 -1.00
C ALA A 536 13.64 15.75 -0.92
N LEU A 537 14.55 15.39 -0.01
CA LEU A 537 15.86 16.02 0.19
C LEU A 537 16.96 14.97 0.21
N SER A 538 17.68 14.84 -0.89
CA SER A 538 18.79 13.86 -1.02
C SER A 538 19.97 14.11 -0.08
N ASN A 539 20.18 15.36 0.35
CA ASN A 539 21.32 15.77 1.19
C ASN A 539 20.91 16.16 2.62
N ARG A 540 19.76 15.65 3.09
CA ARG A 540 19.22 16.00 4.43
C ARG A 540 20.22 15.75 5.56
N THR A 541 20.91 14.62 5.54
CA THR A 541 21.89 14.24 6.58
C THR A 541 23.09 15.18 6.62
N GLU A 542 23.54 15.68 5.48
CA GLU A 542 24.64 16.67 5.42
C GLU A 542 24.21 18.03 5.90
N ILE A 543 22.99 18.45 5.54
CA ILE A 543 22.42 19.73 6.00
C ILE A 543 22.21 19.71 7.52
N MET A 544 21.70 18.60 8.07
CA MET A 544 21.51 18.46 9.52
C MET A 544 22.84 18.49 10.27
N LYS A 545 23.87 17.79 9.77
CA LYS A 545 25.23 17.83 10.34
C LYS A 545 25.83 19.23 10.28
N GLY A 546 25.58 19.98 9.20
CA GLY A 546 26.02 21.38 9.10
C GLY A 546 25.37 22.28 10.14
N ILE A 547 24.06 22.15 10.35
CA ILE A 547 23.33 22.91 11.37
C ILE A 547 23.81 22.55 12.78
N GLU A 548 24.03 21.25 13.06
CA GLU A 548 24.54 20.81 14.36
C GLU A 548 25.95 21.34 14.63
N ALA A 549 26.83 21.38 13.61
CA ALA A 549 28.15 21.96 13.72
C ALA A 549 28.11 23.49 13.99
N ASP A 550 27.22 24.21 13.31
CA ASP A 550 27.03 25.65 13.54
C ASP A 550 26.44 25.95 14.95
N GLU A 551 25.51 25.11 15.44
CA GLU A 551 25.00 25.22 16.82
C GLU A 551 26.11 24.93 17.87
N GLU A 552 26.95 23.92 17.65
CA GLU A 552 28.08 23.61 18.52
C GLU A 552 29.12 24.73 18.53
N ASP A 553 29.43 25.33 17.39
CA ASP A 553 30.35 26.46 17.33
C ASP A 553 29.80 27.73 18.02
N GLN A 554 28.49 28.00 17.91
CA GLN A 554 27.84 29.06 18.66
C GLN A 554 27.87 28.81 20.18
N LEU A 555 27.63 27.56 20.60
CA LEU A 555 27.74 27.16 22.03
C LEU A 555 29.17 27.35 22.56
N ARG A 556 30.19 26.96 21.77
CA ARG A 556 31.60 27.19 22.14
C ARG A 556 31.97 28.67 22.27
N VAL A 557 31.42 29.52 21.40
CA VAL A 557 31.63 30.97 21.47
C VAL A 557 30.96 31.54 22.71
N LEU A 558 29.75 31.13 23.05
CA LEU A 558 29.02 31.54 24.25
C LEU A 558 29.70 31.04 25.54
N GLN A 559 30.23 29.81 25.54
CA GLN A 559 31.00 29.28 26.65
C GLN A 559 32.29 30.08 26.90
N LYS A 560 33.04 30.44 25.85
CA LYS A 560 34.23 31.31 25.96
C LYS A 560 33.89 32.70 26.46
N GLN A 561 32.76 33.28 26.06
CA GLN A 561 32.29 34.55 26.57
C GLN A 561 31.92 34.47 28.06
N ASN A 562 31.29 33.37 28.48
CA ASN A 562 30.98 33.13 29.89
C ASN A 562 32.25 32.94 30.74
N GLU A 563 33.24 32.20 30.24
CA GLU A 563 34.54 32.07 30.92
C GLU A 563 35.26 33.42 31.05
N GLN A 564 35.26 34.24 29.99
CA GLN A 564 35.82 35.61 30.05
C GLN A 564 35.10 36.50 31.05
N LEU A 565 33.76 36.44 31.10
CA LEU A 565 32.95 37.17 32.07
C LEU A 565 33.21 36.69 33.50
N ASN A 566 33.35 35.40 33.73
CA ASN A 566 33.67 34.84 35.03
C ASN A 566 35.08 35.27 35.49
N THR A 567 36.07 35.27 34.59
CA THR A 567 37.43 35.74 34.88
C THR A 567 37.45 37.24 35.23
N GLN A 568 36.64 38.04 34.54
CA GLN A 568 36.47 39.48 34.90
C GLN A 568 35.80 39.64 36.26
N LEU A 569 34.79 38.82 36.56
CA LEU A 569 34.14 38.83 37.89
C LEU A 569 35.12 38.45 39.02
N GLU A 570 35.99 37.47 38.81
CA GLU A 570 37.03 37.10 39.77
C GLU A 570 38.04 38.22 39.97
N GLN A 571 38.49 38.90 38.89
CA GLN A 571 39.38 40.04 38.97
C GLN A 571 38.73 41.22 39.76
N TYR A 572 37.45 41.50 39.51
CA TYR A 572 36.72 42.52 40.28
C TYR A 572 36.54 42.09 41.73
N ALA A 573 36.28 40.83 42.03
CA ALA A 573 36.18 40.30 43.37
C ALA A 573 37.52 40.44 44.15
N GLU A 574 38.66 40.20 43.46
CA GLU A 574 40.00 40.37 44.06
C GLU A 574 40.37 41.84 44.33
N VAL A 575 39.98 42.72 43.39
CA VAL A 575 40.14 44.16 43.57
C VAL A 575 39.29 44.64 44.77
N ILE A 576 38.07 44.22 44.91
CA ILE A 576 37.18 44.52 46.03
C ILE A 576 37.74 43.94 47.34
N LYS A 577 38.31 42.71 47.29
CA LYS A 577 38.97 42.13 48.48
C LYS A 577 40.18 42.95 48.96
N ARG A 578 41.02 43.38 48.00
CA ARG A 578 42.17 44.28 48.31
C ARG A 578 41.73 45.65 48.83
N GLN A 579 40.65 46.23 48.30
CA GLN A 579 40.07 47.45 48.82
C GLN A 579 39.49 47.26 50.21
N ASN A 580 38.84 46.17 50.53
CA ASN A 580 38.36 45.84 51.84
C ASN A 580 39.49 45.62 52.89
N GLU A 581 40.60 45.04 52.48
CA GLU A 581 41.79 44.89 53.35
C GLU A 581 42.43 46.24 53.68
N THR A 582 42.43 47.20 52.74
CA THR A 582 42.92 48.57 53.00
C THR A 582 41.96 49.43 53.82
N VAL A 583 40.70 49.09 53.89
CA VAL A 583 39.66 49.83 54.67
C VAL A 583 39.56 49.37 56.13
N ASN A 584 40.00 48.11 56.42
CA ASN A 584 40.00 47.60 57.81
C ASN A 584 40.99 48.36 58.79
N ASP A 585 41.95 49.12 58.26
CA ASP A 585 42.94 49.86 59.07
C ASP A 585 42.48 51.23 59.49
N ILE A 586 41.30 51.72 59.19
CA ILE A 586 40.81 53.05 59.57
C ILE A 586 39.44 52.94 60.24
N SER A 587 39.36 53.05 61.53
CA SER A 587 38.19 52.96 62.42
C SER A 587 37.08 54.04 62.21
N GLY A 588 37.07 54.69 61.04
CA GLY A 588 36.08 55.72 60.68
C GLY A 588 35.07 55.32 59.60
N LEU A 589 35.25 54.15 58.94
CA LEU A 589 34.58 53.78 57.65
C LEU A 589 33.48 52.73 57.76
N ILE A 590 32.93 52.46 58.95
CA ILE A 590 31.82 51.53 59.12
C ILE A 590 30.55 51.99 58.30
N ARG A 591 30.48 53.28 58.07
CA ARG A 591 29.34 53.88 57.34
C ARG A 591 29.46 53.69 55.85
N GLU A 592 30.67 53.76 55.27
CA GLU A 592 30.91 53.47 53.84
C GLU A 592 30.81 51.97 53.51
N ASN A 593 31.16 51.09 54.46
CA ASN A 593 31.04 49.63 54.28
C ASN A 593 29.60 49.17 54.13
N SER A 594 28.63 49.91 54.73
CA SER A 594 27.21 49.57 54.53
C SER A 594 26.71 50.03 53.14
N GLU A 595 27.20 51.16 52.64
CA GLU A 595 26.83 51.64 51.29
C GLU A 595 27.48 50.84 50.21
N LEU A 596 28.74 50.36 50.38
CA LEU A 596 29.42 49.47 49.49
C LEU A 596 28.75 48.06 49.41
N LYS A 597 28.27 47.54 50.55
CA LYS A 597 27.49 46.28 50.54
C LYS A 597 26.15 46.41 49.81
N VAL A 598 25.49 47.57 49.96
CA VAL A 598 24.25 47.87 49.22
C VAL A 598 24.53 48.05 47.74
N LEU A 599 25.66 48.69 47.40
CA LEU A 599 26.07 48.80 45.97
C LEU A 599 26.43 47.46 45.35
N LEU A 600 27.08 46.58 46.13
CA LEU A 600 27.47 45.23 45.70
C LEU A 600 26.25 44.32 45.51
N ALA A 601 25.26 44.44 46.39
CA ALA A 601 23.97 43.78 46.24
C ALA A 601 23.21 44.31 45.03
N ARG A 602 23.29 45.60 44.73
CA ARG A 602 22.68 46.23 43.57
C ARG A 602 23.35 45.81 42.26
N LEU A 603 24.69 45.75 42.24
CA LEU A 603 25.46 45.31 41.12
C LEU A 603 25.29 43.78 40.85
N ARG A 604 25.13 42.96 41.91
CA ARG A 604 24.76 41.54 41.76
C ARG A 604 23.35 41.38 41.19
N ALA A 605 22.39 42.15 41.69
CA ALA A 605 21.04 42.15 41.16
C ALA A 605 20.98 42.66 39.70
N GLU A 606 21.83 43.68 39.37
CA GLU A 606 21.96 44.16 37.97
C GLU A 606 22.70 43.16 37.08
N ALA A 607 23.69 42.39 37.59
CA ALA A 607 24.37 41.35 36.86
C ALA A 607 23.45 40.14 36.62
N GLU A 608 22.67 39.74 37.64
CA GLU A 608 21.62 38.73 37.50
C GLU A 608 20.49 39.19 36.57
N GLN A 609 20.10 40.48 36.64
CA GLN A 609 19.14 41.04 35.68
C GLN A 609 19.71 41.11 34.25
N LYS A 610 21.02 41.41 34.09
CA LYS A 610 21.65 41.41 32.76
C LYS A 610 21.81 40.00 32.19
N ILE A 611 22.04 38.98 33.03
CA ILE A 611 22.04 37.57 32.63
C ILE A 611 20.62 37.12 32.24
N LEU A 612 19.63 37.50 33.02
CA LEU A 612 18.21 37.28 32.71
C LEU A 612 17.73 38.08 31.50
N ALA A 613 18.20 39.35 31.37
CA ALA A 613 17.90 40.21 30.21
C ALA A 613 18.65 39.76 28.95
N GLY A 614 19.85 39.17 29.08
CA GLY A 614 20.55 38.52 27.96
C GLY A 614 19.79 37.32 27.41
N ASN A 615 19.23 36.50 28.29
CA ASN A 615 18.37 35.39 27.92
C ASN A 615 16.99 35.84 27.39
N ALA A 616 16.47 36.97 27.92
CA ALA A 616 15.23 37.57 27.41
C ALA A 616 15.44 38.31 26.09
N ALA A 617 16.59 38.99 25.90
CA ALA A 617 16.95 39.66 24.66
C ALA A 617 17.24 38.66 23.52
N LEU A 618 17.69 37.42 23.85
CA LEU A 618 17.80 36.35 22.87
C LEU A 618 16.41 35.87 22.41
N GLN A 619 15.42 35.88 23.30
CA GLN A 619 14.01 35.60 22.96
C GLN A 619 13.34 36.82 22.29
N GLU A 620 13.73 38.02 22.61
CA GLU A 620 13.18 39.26 22.04
C GLU A 620 13.77 39.58 20.66
N THR A 621 15.06 39.32 20.41
CA THR A 621 15.65 39.43 19.06
C THR A 621 15.07 38.42 18.06
N THR A 622 14.64 37.25 18.55
CA THR A 622 13.86 36.29 17.72
C THR A 622 12.42 36.78 17.50
N ARG A 623 11.87 37.57 18.43
CA ARG A 623 10.54 38.16 18.33
C ARG A 623 10.55 39.44 17.47
N ASP A 624 11.55 40.29 17.65
CA ASP A 624 11.74 41.51 16.85
C ASP A 624 12.13 41.22 15.41
N ALA A 625 12.88 40.12 15.15
CA ALA A 625 13.11 39.64 13.79
C ALA A 625 11.82 39.15 13.11
N ALA A 626 10.92 38.56 13.90
CA ALA A 626 9.61 38.13 13.39
C ALA A 626 8.66 39.33 13.20
N ASP A 627 8.73 40.36 14.08
CA ASP A 627 7.92 41.58 13.96
C ASP A 627 8.48 42.53 12.89
N PHE A 628 9.80 42.59 12.71
CA PHE A 628 10.45 43.31 11.59
C PHE A 628 10.11 42.67 10.21
N ALA A 629 10.03 41.34 10.17
CA ALA A 629 9.54 40.62 8.97
C ALA A 629 8.05 40.94 8.71
N ARG A 630 7.24 41.11 9.76
CA ARG A 630 5.83 41.54 9.62
C ARG A 630 5.71 43.00 9.16
N GLU A 631 6.61 43.88 9.61
CA GLU A 631 6.60 45.29 9.22
C GLU A 631 7.03 45.51 7.75
N ILE A 632 7.95 44.68 7.23
CA ILE A 632 8.32 44.69 5.83
C ILE A 632 7.13 44.21 4.96
N VAL A 633 6.42 43.16 5.37
CA VAL A 633 5.25 42.65 4.64
C VAL A 633 4.08 43.65 4.66
N THR A 634 3.92 44.44 5.72
CA THR A 634 2.88 45.48 5.81
C THR A 634 3.25 46.78 5.11
N ARG A 635 4.53 47.06 4.84
CA ARG A 635 4.98 48.22 4.05
C ARG A 635 4.83 48.00 2.54
N ASP A 636 5.06 46.77 2.08
CA ASP A 636 4.88 46.46 0.65
C ASP A 636 3.40 46.42 0.19
N SER A 637 2.48 46.32 1.16
CA SER A 637 1.04 46.34 0.86
C SER A 637 0.40 47.73 0.83
N ARG A 638 1.22 48.82 1.04
CA ARG A 638 0.71 50.21 1.07
C ARG A 638 1.14 51.11 -0.09
N VAL A 639 1.78 50.56 -1.12
CA VAL A 639 2.13 51.33 -2.31
C VAL A 639 1.54 50.69 -3.56
N ILE A 640 0.25 50.82 -3.69
CA ILE A 640 -0.39 50.86 -5.01
C ILE A 640 -1.37 52.05 -4.96
N PRO A 641 -1.09 53.16 -5.61
CA PRO A 641 -2.07 54.22 -5.74
C PRO A 641 -3.18 53.75 -6.72
N SER A 642 -4.38 53.86 -6.22
CA SER A 642 -5.54 53.92 -7.10
C SER A 642 -5.42 55.16 -8.00
N ASP A 643 -5.28 55.00 -9.27
CA ASP A 643 -5.83 55.97 -10.21
C ASP A 643 -6.18 55.39 -11.59
N HIS A 644 -7.38 55.73 -11.93
CA HIS A 644 -8.00 55.96 -13.21
C HIS A 644 -8.71 54.85 -13.99
N ARG A 645 -10.03 55.08 -13.89
CA ARG A 645 -11.09 54.97 -14.93
C ARG A 645 -11.48 53.59 -15.42
#